data_9f9af4b24ff6238e8846424aaa3ae654
#
_entry.id   9f9af4b24ff6238e8846424aaa3ae654
#
_cell.length_a   1.000
_cell.length_b   1.000
_cell.length_c   1.000
_cell.angle_alpha   90.00
_cell.angle_beta   90.00
_cell.angle_gamma   90.00
#
_symmetry.space_group_name_H-M   'P 1'
#
loop_
_entity.id
_entity.type
_entity.pdbx_description
1 polymer ?
#
loop_
_entity_poly.entity_id
_entity_poly.type
_entity_poly.pdbx_seq_one_letter_code
_entity_poly.pdbx_strand_id
1 'polypeptide(L)'
;MGKERADFLVRGARVYNSYFKKFVPADVYVTGGKFLYIDSRRSGASEAESVIEAERVVDAEGLYMVPGLIDIHMHIESSMLTPEAFCRRLAECGVTTIVSEPHEMANVNGIQGVLDMIRAGENSPVDIFYGIPSCVPSTSPELETTGGIITCEDMERLKENPWVACVGEVMNYRTVIRENQLEITRFLKGLREKDRIFPIEGHCPALMDLDLARFLYLGINGDHTEHSMEELEQRFANGMFMEIQEKMLRREVLDYIREHGLEEHFCFVTDDVMADTFCSQGHLDALVRRAMELGMTAEQAVYNATFTPARRMNLLDRGAIAPGKMADFLLLSDLDRFAVSATYKNGKCIWSKRQDGTGQDIMGQDSMGQDIMGQVSMGQDSRPQHGTARPAAEQHGPDQEQETRFPESYYHSIRLDFQEQSRFAVPMESDSGTVMVRVMEIQDGSTKTRETVMEMPVRDGFLQWEGSGCLLAAVFGRYGRSRSVGYGLVTGDCHKQGAVATSYAHDCHNVLVAGANPADMKAAINRVIEMQGGMAVADRGEIQAELSLNVGGILSDRPAKEVGAGLARVREAMINQGYRHYNPIMSFCTLTLPASPALKLTDKGLIDVKACKIVPLRVEAEGMQQKERNRDNCTRENQEED
;
A
#
# COMPACT_ATOMS: atom_id res chain seq x y z
N MET A 1 -40.72 33.51 -7.55
CA MET A 1 -39.39 33.08 -7.04
C MET A 1 -38.61 32.55 -8.23
N GLY A 2 -37.35 32.97 -8.41
CA GLY A 2 -36.50 32.41 -9.48
C GLY A 2 -36.27 30.92 -9.20
N LYS A 3 -36.03 30.11 -10.26
CA LYS A 3 -35.63 28.74 -10.11
C LYS A 3 -34.29 28.63 -9.39
N GLU A 4 -34.12 27.61 -8.56
CA GLU A 4 -32.82 27.25 -8.03
C GLU A 4 -31.92 26.74 -9.14
N ARG A 5 -30.59 26.97 -9.09
CA ARG A 5 -29.66 26.57 -10.14
C ARG A 5 -28.84 25.38 -9.71
N ALA A 6 -28.73 24.39 -10.59
CA ALA A 6 -27.81 23.27 -10.48
C ALA A 6 -26.78 23.31 -11.61
N ASP A 7 -25.54 22.97 -11.32
CA ASP A 7 -24.48 22.88 -12.34
C ASP A 7 -24.83 21.81 -13.38
N PHE A 8 -25.37 20.69 -12.93
CA PHE A 8 -25.89 19.66 -13.83
C PHE A 8 -26.90 18.72 -13.17
N LEU A 9 -27.59 17.99 -14.02
CA LEU A 9 -28.55 16.93 -13.69
C LEU A 9 -28.05 15.60 -14.27
N VAL A 10 -27.90 14.55 -13.43
CA VAL A 10 -27.80 13.17 -13.89
C VAL A 10 -29.22 12.61 -13.99
N ARG A 11 -29.67 12.33 -15.22
CA ARG A 11 -31.06 11.94 -15.51
C ARG A 11 -31.18 10.44 -15.73
N GLY A 12 -32.17 9.82 -15.13
CA GLY A 12 -32.64 8.46 -15.44
C GLY A 12 -31.78 7.34 -14.90
N ALA A 13 -30.82 7.62 -13.98
CA ALA A 13 -29.94 6.59 -13.43
C ALA A 13 -30.66 5.65 -12.46
N ARG A 14 -30.13 4.43 -12.30
CA ARG A 14 -30.40 3.57 -11.14
C ARG A 14 -29.42 3.94 -10.04
N VAL A 15 -29.85 4.77 -9.11
CA VAL A 15 -29.01 5.36 -8.06
C VAL A 15 -28.95 4.44 -6.85
N TYR A 16 -27.73 4.15 -6.38
CA TYR A 16 -27.52 3.40 -5.14
C TYR A 16 -27.79 4.28 -3.92
N ASN A 17 -28.77 3.88 -3.12
CA ASN A 17 -29.07 4.52 -1.85
C ASN A 17 -28.38 3.73 -0.72
N SER A 18 -27.30 4.28 -0.18
CA SER A 18 -26.49 3.63 0.87
C SER A 18 -27.27 3.40 2.18
N TYR A 19 -28.29 4.22 2.50
CA TYR A 19 -29.08 4.10 3.73
C TYR A 19 -30.11 2.97 3.64
N PHE A 20 -30.64 2.69 2.43
CA PHE A 20 -31.56 1.60 2.18
C PHE A 20 -30.86 0.35 1.60
N LYS A 21 -29.56 0.46 1.29
CA LYS A 21 -28.74 -0.60 0.66
C LYS A 21 -29.41 -1.20 -0.58
N LYS A 22 -29.93 -0.32 -1.47
CA LYS A 22 -30.60 -0.74 -2.71
C LYS A 22 -30.53 0.31 -3.80
N PHE A 23 -30.68 -0.13 -5.05
CA PHE A 23 -30.82 0.75 -6.20
C PHE A 23 -32.25 1.26 -6.34
N VAL A 24 -32.39 2.55 -6.60
CA VAL A 24 -33.66 3.22 -6.90
C VAL A 24 -33.52 4.07 -8.17
N PRO A 25 -34.51 4.07 -9.08
CA PRO A 25 -34.51 5.01 -10.19
C PRO A 25 -34.63 6.44 -9.63
N ALA A 26 -33.74 7.32 -10.03
CA ALA A 26 -33.78 8.72 -9.59
C ALA A 26 -33.05 9.64 -10.58
N ASP A 27 -33.41 10.90 -10.53
CA ASP A 27 -32.69 12.04 -11.12
C ASP A 27 -31.88 12.72 -10.02
N VAL A 28 -30.61 13.07 -10.29
CA VAL A 28 -29.70 13.62 -9.29
C VAL A 28 -29.18 14.99 -9.72
N TYR A 29 -29.50 16.02 -8.95
CA TYR A 29 -29.04 17.39 -9.16
C TYR A 29 -27.76 17.64 -8.37
N VAL A 30 -26.78 18.27 -9.03
CA VAL A 30 -25.46 18.59 -8.44
C VAL A 30 -25.19 20.10 -8.58
N THR A 31 -24.69 20.72 -7.51
CA THR A 31 -24.26 22.11 -7.50
C THR A 31 -23.08 22.32 -6.55
N GLY A 32 -22.13 23.16 -6.91
CA GLY A 32 -20.95 23.47 -6.09
C GLY A 32 -20.17 22.24 -5.64
N GLY A 33 -20.09 21.22 -6.50
CA GLY A 33 -19.40 19.96 -6.21
C GLY A 33 -20.09 19.04 -5.21
N LYS A 34 -21.37 19.30 -4.86
CA LYS A 34 -22.17 18.52 -3.90
C LYS A 34 -23.50 18.08 -4.49
N PHE A 35 -24.04 16.99 -3.98
CA PHE A 35 -25.41 16.61 -4.31
C PHE A 35 -26.38 17.62 -3.71
N LEU A 36 -27.25 18.20 -4.56
CA LEU A 36 -28.28 19.14 -4.15
C LEU A 36 -29.59 18.42 -3.82
N TYR A 37 -30.08 17.60 -4.75
CA TYR A 37 -31.35 16.92 -4.62
C TYR A 37 -31.35 15.60 -5.39
N ILE A 38 -32.04 14.59 -4.82
CA ILE A 38 -32.25 13.27 -5.44
C ILE A 38 -33.77 13.09 -5.60
N ASP A 39 -34.25 13.13 -6.86
CA ASP A 39 -35.64 12.95 -7.19
C ASP A 39 -35.94 11.49 -7.57
N SER A 40 -36.52 10.73 -6.64
CA SER A 40 -36.90 9.33 -6.82
C SER A 40 -38.37 9.12 -7.19
N ARG A 41 -39.08 10.15 -7.52
CA ARG A 41 -40.51 10.09 -7.87
C ARG A 41 -40.70 9.54 -9.29
N ARG A 42 -41.61 8.57 -9.44
CA ARG A 42 -41.77 7.75 -10.65
C ARG A 42 -42.77 8.26 -11.67
N SER A 43 -43.51 9.35 -11.48
CA SER A 43 -44.60 9.68 -12.39
C SER A 43 -44.83 11.18 -12.59
N GLY A 44 -44.83 11.58 -13.86
CA GLY A 44 -45.15 12.93 -14.32
C GLY A 44 -43.94 13.88 -14.36
N ALA A 45 -44.15 15.07 -14.88
CA ALA A 45 -43.15 16.14 -14.84
C ALA A 45 -42.69 16.33 -13.38
N SER A 46 -41.40 16.18 -13.15
CA SER A 46 -40.81 16.34 -11.83
C SER A 46 -41.14 17.73 -11.28
N GLU A 47 -41.72 17.82 -10.05
CA GLU A 47 -41.85 19.13 -9.40
C GLU A 47 -40.47 19.82 -9.30
N ALA A 48 -39.38 19.06 -9.21
CA ALA A 48 -38.02 19.57 -9.22
C ALA A 48 -37.68 20.29 -10.51
N GLU A 49 -38.06 19.77 -11.70
CA GLU A 49 -37.85 20.46 -12.99
C GLU A 49 -38.58 21.79 -13.07
N SER A 50 -39.64 21.99 -12.32
CA SER A 50 -40.35 23.28 -12.22
C SER A 50 -39.63 24.30 -11.33
N VAL A 51 -38.80 23.85 -10.40
CA VAL A 51 -38.14 24.69 -9.36
C VAL A 51 -36.63 24.74 -9.51
N ILE A 52 -35.96 23.69 -10.07
CA ILE A 52 -34.51 23.61 -10.27
C ILE A 52 -34.22 23.64 -11.75
N GLU A 53 -33.32 24.52 -12.20
CA GLU A 53 -32.81 24.61 -13.56
C GLU A 53 -31.37 24.13 -13.59
N ALA A 54 -31.11 23.05 -14.34
CA ALA A 54 -29.76 22.52 -14.52
C ALA A 54 -29.10 23.15 -15.76
N GLU A 55 -27.87 23.61 -15.63
CA GLU A 55 -27.11 24.20 -16.76
C GLU A 55 -26.75 23.12 -17.80
N ARG A 56 -26.55 21.87 -17.37
CA ARG A 56 -26.21 20.71 -18.19
C ARG A 56 -26.99 19.47 -17.76
N VAL A 57 -27.25 18.58 -18.71
CA VAL A 57 -27.85 17.27 -18.41
C VAL A 57 -26.89 16.16 -18.84
N VAL A 58 -26.61 15.24 -17.92
CA VAL A 58 -25.91 13.98 -18.16
C VAL A 58 -27.00 12.89 -18.28
N ASP A 59 -27.19 12.38 -19.49
CA ASP A 59 -28.11 11.25 -19.70
C ASP A 59 -27.47 9.96 -19.16
N ALA A 60 -28.11 9.38 -18.16
CA ALA A 60 -27.69 8.16 -17.51
C ALA A 60 -28.77 7.07 -17.58
N GLU A 61 -29.69 7.13 -18.55
CA GLU A 61 -30.71 6.11 -18.73
C GLU A 61 -30.07 4.74 -18.99
N GLY A 62 -30.45 3.73 -18.20
CA GLY A 62 -29.88 2.39 -18.26
C GLY A 62 -28.56 2.22 -17.50
N LEU A 63 -27.96 3.30 -16.97
CA LEU A 63 -26.74 3.23 -16.17
C LEU A 63 -27.07 3.10 -14.68
N TYR A 64 -26.10 2.55 -13.94
CA TYR A 64 -26.11 2.54 -12.47
C TYR A 64 -25.21 3.68 -11.96
N MET A 65 -25.71 4.40 -10.97
CA MET A 65 -24.96 5.45 -10.30
C MET A 65 -24.66 5.02 -8.87
N VAL A 66 -23.37 4.88 -8.53
CA VAL A 66 -22.90 4.49 -7.19
C VAL A 66 -21.97 5.57 -6.63
N PRO A 67 -21.81 5.69 -5.30
CA PRO A 67 -20.78 6.58 -4.74
C PRO A 67 -19.40 6.19 -5.27
N GLY A 68 -18.48 7.14 -5.34
CA GLY A 68 -17.09 6.87 -5.64
C GLY A 68 -16.47 5.91 -4.62
N LEU A 69 -15.64 4.97 -5.08
CA LEU A 69 -14.97 4.01 -4.21
C LEU A 69 -13.99 4.71 -3.27
N ILE A 70 -13.86 4.17 -2.05
CA ILE A 70 -13.01 4.70 -0.98
C ILE A 70 -12.15 3.56 -0.45
N ASP A 71 -10.84 3.69 -0.58
CA ASP A 71 -9.86 2.77 -0.04
C ASP A 71 -9.17 3.41 1.17
N ILE A 72 -9.31 2.81 2.34
CA ILE A 72 -8.82 3.43 3.59
C ILE A 72 -7.52 2.83 4.12
N HIS A 73 -6.96 1.84 3.44
CA HIS A 73 -5.64 1.29 3.77
C HIS A 73 -4.93 0.81 2.52
N MET A 74 -3.91 1.56 2.13
CA MET A 74 -3.05 1.21 1.01
C MET A 74 -1.74 2.02 1.05
N HIS A 75 -0.75 1.56 0.27
CA HIS A 75 0.55 2.22 0.12
C HIS A 75 0.73 2.63 -1.35
N ILE A 76 0.75 3.94 -1.61
CA ILE A 76 1.05 4.45 -2.98
C ILE A 76 2.41 3.90 -3.43
N GLU A 77 3.36 3.82 -2.51
CA GLU A 77 4.73 3.39 -2.74
C GLU A 77 4.83 1.94 -3.23
N SER A 78 3.91 1.07 -2.84
CA SER A 78 3.87 -0.34 -3.31
C SER A 78 3.59 -0.44 -4.80
N SER A 79 2.95 0.58 -5.38
CA SER A 79 2.80 0.70 -6.83
C SER A 79 4.09 1.17 -7.52
N MET A 80 5.09 1.64 -6.77
CA MET A 80 6.31 2.28 -7.28
C MET A 80 6.04 3.55 -8.11
N LEU A 81 4.90 4.19 -7.92
CA LEU A 81 4.47 5.41 -8.62
C LEU A 81 4.47 6.62 -7.68
N THR A 82 4.71 7.80 -8.24
CA THR A 82 4.42 9.04 -7.51
C THR A 82 2.90 9.22 -7.32
N PRO A 83 2.44 9.99 -6.32
CA PRO A 83 1.01 10.20 -6.06
C PRO A 83 0.22 10.64 -7.29
N GLU A 84 0.77 11.53 -8.11
CA GLU A 84 0.11 12.01 -9.32
C GLU A 84 -0.07 10.90 -10.36
N ALA A 85 1.00 10.15 -10.66
CA ALA A 85 0.98 9.06 -11.64
C ALA A 85 0.04 7.93 -11.20
N PHE A 86 0.02 7.62 -9.90
CA PHE A 86 -0.88 6.64 -9.29
C PHE A 86 -2.35 7.06 -9.41
N CYS A 87 -2.68 8.29 -8.98
CA CYS A 87 -4.06 8.76 -8.92
C CYS A 87 -4.71 8.95 -10.29
N ARG A 88 -3.93 9.26 -11.33
CA ARG A 88 -4.44 9.29 -12.72
C ARG A 88 -4.98 7.92 -13.14
N ARG A 89 -4.27 6.84 -12.81
CA ARG A 89 -4.74 5.48 -13.11
C ARG A 89 -5.88 5.06 -12.18
N LEU A 90 -5.85 5.51 -10.92
CA LEU A 90 -6.86 5.20 -9.91
C LEU A 90 -8.25 5.72 -10.31
N ALA A 91 -8.33 6.89 -10.94
CA ALA A 91 -9.57 7.45 -11.48
C ALA A 91 -10.25 6.51 -12.50
N GLU A 92 -9.47 5.75 -13.28
CA GLU A 92 -10.02 4.75 -14.22
C GLU A 92 -10.67 3.56 -13.49
N CYS A 93 -10.24 3.27 -12.25
CA CYS A 93 -10.78 2.21 -11.40
C CYS A 93 -11.98 2.68 -10.55
N GLY A 94 -12.43 3.92 -10.70
CA GLY A 94 -13.58 4.45 -9.97
C GLY A 94 -13.30 4.81 -8.51
N VAL A 95 -12.05 4.83 -8.08
CA VAL A 95 -11.69 5.26 -6.73
C VAL A 95 -11.58 6.79 -6.70
N THR A 96 -12.25 7.42 -5.75
CA THR A 96 -12.31 8.88 -5.61
C THR A 96 -11.65 9.40 -4.35
N THR A 97 -11.39 8.51 -3.41
CA THR A 97 -10.74 8.84 -2.12
C THR A 97 -9.89 7.67 -1.68
N ILE A 98 -8.68 7.96 -1.20
CA ILE A 98 -7.80 6.98 -0.56
C ILE A 98 -7.27 7.51 0.76
N VAL A 99 -6.93 6.59 1.68
CA VAL A 99 -6.06 6.87 2.82
C VAL A 99 -4.79 6.05 2.62
N SER A 100 -3.70 6.73 2.29
CA SER A 100 -2.38 6.12 2.07
C SER A 100 -1.53 6.21 3.32
N GLU A 101 -0.81 5.15 3.64
CA GLU A 101 0.15 5.16 4.73
C GLU A 101 1.58 5.21 4.19
N PRO A 102 2.26 6.39 4.26
CA PRO A 102 3.52 6.62 3.55
C PRO A 102 4.74 6.23 4.39
N HIS A 103 4.74 5.05 5.05
CA HIS A 103 5.86 4.63 5.90
C HIS A 103 7.12 4.31 5.11
N GLU A 104 6.97 3.88 3.85
CA GLU A 104 8.11 3.59 2.98
C GLU A 104 8.90 4.86 2.68
N MET A 105 8.22 5.95 2.30
CA MET A 105 8.87 7.24 2.10
C MET A 105 9.35 7.85 3.42
N ALA A 106 8.69 7.57 4.54
CA ALA A 106 9.16 7.94 5.87
C ALA A 106 10.47 7.21 6.24
N ASN A 107 10.61 5.93 5.87
CA ASN A 107 11.87 5.21 6.02
C ASN A 107 13.00 5.80 5.17
N VAL A 108 12.67 6.40 4.00
CA VAL A 108 13.66 7.07 3.13
C VAL A 108 14.07 8.45 3.66
N ASN A 109 13.12 9.27 4.15
CA ASN A 109 13.40 10.67 4.46
C ASN A 109 12.67 11.22 5.70
N GLY A 110 12.21 10.36 6.62
CA GLY A 110 11.55 10.76 7.87
C GLY A 110 10.27 11.53 7.64
N ILE A 111 9.94 12.41 8.56
CA ILE A 111 8.75 13.28 8.47
C ILE A 111 8.75 14.13 7.20
N GLN A 112 9.91 14.53 6.69
CA GLN A 112 9.97 15.31 5.44
C GLN A 112 9.49 14.48 4.26
N GLY A 113 9.78 13.17 4.23
CA GLY A 113 9.25 12.24 3.23
C GLY A 113 7.72 12.22 3.20
N VAL A 114 7.09 12.15 4.38
CA VAL A 114 5.62 12.20 4.52
C VAL A 114 5.05 13.53 4.02
N LEU A 115 5.66 14.65 4.44
CA LEU A 115 5.19 15.99 4.02
C LEU A 115 5.37 16.20 2.51
N ASP A 116 6.41 15.65 1.91
CA ASP A 116 6.63 15.73 0.47
C ASP A 116 5.65 14.84 -0.33
N MET A 117 5.27 13.67 0.21
CA MET A 117 4.18 12.85 -0.34
C MET A 117 2.83 13.59 -0.30
N ILE A 118 2.51 14.24 0.83
CA ILE A 118 1.29 15.06 0.96
C ILE A 118 1.29 16.14 -0.12
N ARG A 119 2.38 16.93 -0.23
CA ARG A 119 2.50 18.00 -1.22
C ARG A 119 2.40 17.47 -2.66
N ALA A 120 3.05 16.35 -2.99
CA ALA A 120 2.98 15.74 -4.32
C ALA A 120 1.57 15.26 -4.67
N GLY A 121 0.73 14.99 -3.66
CA GLY A 121 -0.66 14.58 -3.83
C GLY A 121 -1.67 15.71 -3.99
N GLU A 122 -1.30 16.98 -3.71
CA GLU A 122 -2.26 18.11 -3.63
C GLU A 122 -3.07 18.34 -4.90
N ASN A 123 -2.48 18.12 -6.08
CA ASN A 123 -3.14 18.32 -7.38
C ASN A 123 -3.67 17.01 -8.00
N SER A 124 -3.77 15.95 -7.22
CA SER A 124 -4.29 14.66 -7.68
C SER A 124 -5.78 14.75 -8.03
N PRO A 125 -6.25 14.01 -9.05
CA PRO A 125 -7.67 14.00 -9.43
C PRO A 125 -8.55 13.34 -8.38
N VAL A 126 -7.99 12.59 -7.42
CA VAL A 126 -8.68 11.95 -6.30
C VAL A 126 -8.17 12.53 -4.98
N ASP A 127 -8.96 12.48 -3.92
CA ASP A 127 -8.52 12.93 -2.60
C ASP A 127 -7.60 11.88 -1.97
N ILE A 128 -6.42 12.32 -1.53
CA ILE A 128 -5.47 11.51 -0.78
C ILE A 128 -5.45 11.99 0.66
N PHE A 129 -5.94 11.17 1.57
CA PHE A 129 -5.67 11.31 2.99
C PHE A 129 -4.50 10.41 3.37
N TYR A 130 -3.91 10.66 4.53
CA TYR A 130 -2.72 9.95 4.97
C TYR A 130 -2.89 9.40 6.37
N GLY A 131 -2.34 8.21 6.61
CA GLY A 131 -2.08 7.67 7.93
C GLY A 131 -0.76 8.21 8.47
N ILE A 132 -0.66 8.43 9.78
CA ILE A 132 0.59 8.78 10.45
C ILE A 132 1.46 7.52 10.50
N PRO A 133 2.63 7.46 9.85
CA PRO A 133 3.53 6.32 9.99
C PRO A 133 3.97 6.15 11.44
N SER A 134 3.65 5.01 12.03
CA SER A 134 3.85 4.78 13.46
C SER A 134 5.10 3.95 13.79
N CYS A 135 5.68 3.28 12.79
CA CYS A 135 6.74 2.30 12.94
C CYS A 135 7.88 2.56 11.94
N VAL A 136 8.66 3.63 12.17
CA VAL A 136 9.80 4.02 11.33
C VAL A 136 11.03 4.29 12.22
N PRO A 137 12.01 3.38 12.22
CA PRO A 137 12.08 2.10 11.52
C PRO A 137 11.04 1.07 12.01
N SER A 138 10.83 0.02 11.22
CA SER A 138 9.89 -1.05 11.58
C SER A 138 10.33 -1.86 12.81
N THR A 139 11.63 -1.87 13.10
CA THR A 139 12.22 -2.50 14.30
C THR A 139 12.96 -1.48 15.17
N SER A 140 14.27 -1.37 15.00
CA SER A 140 15.08 -0.40 15.75
C SER A 140 16.35 0.00 14.99
N PRO A 141 16.95 1.17 15.31
CA PRO A 141 18.20 1.63 14.69
C PRO A 141 19.39 0.69 14.92
N GLU A 142 19.34 -0.21 15.92
CA GLU A 142 20.35 -1.21 16.17
C GLU A 142 20.30 -2.35 15.16
N LEU A 143 19.10 -2.67 14.64
CA LEU A 143 18.88 -3.80 13.74
C LEU A 143 18.91 -3.39 12.26
N GLU A 144 18.58 -2.15 11.93
CA GLU A 144 18.51 -1.66 10.55
C GLU A 144 18.85 -0.18 10.44
N THR A 145 19.36 0.25 9.30
CA THR A 145 19.61 1.67 9.01
C THR A 145 18.57 2.20 8.05
N THR A 146 17.83 3.22 8.45
CA THR A 146 16.88 3.94 7.61
C THR A 146 17.36 5.34 7.26
N GLY A 147 16.78 5.96 6.24
CA GLY A 147 17.00 7.35 5.88
C GLY A 147 16.37 8.34 6.85
N GLY A 148 15.26 7.95 7.50
CA GLY A 148 14.53 8.74 8.49
C GLY A 148 14.09 7.94 9.70
N ILE A 149 13.57 8.65 10.69
CA ILE A 149 12.95 8.12 11.90
C ILE A 149 11.69 8.97 12.14
N ILE A 150 10.63 8.37 12.67
CA ILE A 150 9.43 9.10 13.10
C ILE A 150 9.36 9.07 14.63
N THR A 151 9.39 10.25 15.23
CA THR A 151 9.30 10.45 16.69
C THR A 151 7.87 10.74 17.14
N CYS A 152 7.63 10.72 18.45
CA CYS A 152 6.35 11.14 19.02
C CYS A 152 5.99 12.58 18.61
N GLU A 153 6.96 13.49 18.62
CA GLU A 153 6.80 14.89 18.22
C GLU A 153 6.47 15.01 16.71
N ASP A 154 7.05 14.16 15.87
CA ASP A 154 6.73 14.10 14.43
C ASP A 154 5.30 13.61 14.22
N MET A 155 4.85 12.60 14.96
CA MET A 155 3.46 12.11 14.92
C MET A 155 2.46 13.18 15.38
N GLU A 156 2.77 13.92 16.46
CA GLU A 156 1.95 15.04 16.91
C GLU A 156 1.85 16.14 15.84
N ARG A 157 2.97 16.47 15.19
CA ARG A 157 3.00 17.44 14.08
C ARG A 157 2.18 16.97 12.87
N LEU A 158 2.29 15.71 12.49
CA LEU A 158 1.52 15.15 11.38
C LEU A 158 0.01 15.15 11.68
N LYS A 159 -0.38 14.89 12.93
CA LYS A 159 -1.79 14.94 13.35
C LYS A 159 -2.45 16.31 13.11
N GLU A 160 -1.68 17.40 13.15
CA GLU A 160 -2.20 18.75 12.89
C GLU A 160 -2.45 19.02 11.39
N ASN A 161 -1.96 18.14 10.50
CA ASN A 161 -2.15 18.30 9.07
C ASN A 161 -3.58 17.87 8.67
N PRO A 162 -4.35 18.71 7.97
CA PRO A 162 -5.74 18.42 7.60
C PRO A 162 -5.92 17.23 6.64
N TRP A 163 -4.84 16.78 6.01
CA TRP A 163 -4.84 15.59 5.14
C TRP A 163 -4.56 14.30 5.89
N VAL A 164 -4.32 14.35 7.19
CA VAL A 164 -4.08 13.18 8.02
C VAL A 164 -5.38 12.71 8.64
N ALA A 165 -5.81 11.47 8.32
CA ALA A 165 -7.10 10.91 8.71
C ALA A 165 -7.03 9.91 9.87
N CYS A 166 -5.88 9.24 10.05
CA CYS A 166 -5.72 8.18 11.06
C CYS A 166 -4.26 8.09 11.54
N VAL A 167 -4.03 7.33 12.58
CA VAL A 167 -2.72 6.71 12.81
C VAL A 167 -2.64 5.51 11.86
N GLY A 168 -1.57 5.42 11.09
CA GLY A 168 -1.29 4.31 10.21
C GLY A 168 -1.04 3.00 10.97
N GLU A 169 -0.73 1.95 10.25
CA GLU A 169 -0.62 0.62 10.83
C GLU A 169 0.45 0.52 11.94
N VAL A 170 0.05 -0.04 13.07
CA VAL A 170 0.96 -0.33 14.19
C VAL A 170 1.56 -1.72 14.01
N MET A 171 2.70 -1.80 13.31
CA MET A 171 3.37 -3.07 12.95
C MET A 171 4.14 -3.72 14.09
N ASN A 172 4.65 -2.96 15.05
CA ASN A 172 5.41 -3.48 16.19
C ASN A 172 4.50 -4.00 17.32
N TYR A 173 3.38 -4.64 16.96
CA TYR A 173 2.29 -5.06 17.83
C TYR A 173 2.72 -5.88 19.05
N ARG A 174 3.76 -6.71 18.94
CA ARG A 174 4.26 -7.52 20.06
C ARG A 174 4.98 -6.70 21.12
N THR A 175 5.65 -5.62 20.69
CA THR A 175 6.42 -4.74 21.58
C THR A 175 5.50 -3.69 22.20
N VAL A 176 4.59 -3.12 21.43
CA VAL A 176 3.69 -2.05 21.87
C VAL A 176 2.78 -2.47 23.03
N ILE A 177 2.36 -3.74 23.09
CA ILE A 177 1.54 -4.26 24.19
C ILE A 177 2.31 -4.55 25.49
N ARG A 178 3.65 -4.47 25.45
CA ARG A 178 4.54 -4.79 26.59
C ARG A 178 5.36 -3.60 27.07
N GLU A 179 5.64 -2.64 26.19
CA GLU A 179 6.55 -1.52 26.45
C GLU A 179 5.82 -0.17 26.37
N ASN A 180 5.83 0.57 27.49
CA ASN A 180 5.16 1.88 27.61
C ASN A 180 6.04 3.07 27.22
N GLN A 181 7.30 2.83 26.83
CA GLN A 181 8.29 3.89 26.57
C GLN A 181 8.56 4.11 25.06
N LEU A 182 7.93 3.32 24.19
CA LEU A 182 8.05 3.50 22.74
C LEU A 182 7.45 4.84 22.30
N GLU A 183 7.98 5.41 21.23
CA GLU A 183 7.48 6.66 20.64
C GLU A 183 5.97 6.55 20.35
N ILE A 184 5.55 5.44 19.74
CA ILE A 184 4.14 5.19 19.43
C ILE A 184 3.27 5.07 20.70
N THR A 185 3.71 4.37 21.76
CA THR A 185 2.89 4.24 22.98
C THR A 185 2.73 5.57 23.72
N ARG A 186 3.77 6.41 23.70
CA ARG A 186 3.70 7.79 24.24
C ARG A 186 2.68 8.63 23.45
N PHE A 187 2.78 8.57 22.12
CA PHE A 187 1.85 9.27 21.23
C PHE A 187 0.39 8.82 21.41
N LEU A 188 0.12 7.51 21.39
CA LEU A 188 -1.23 6.96 21.55
C LEU A 188 -1.89 7.37 22.87
N LYS A 189 -1.12 7.39 23.97
CA LYS A 189 -1.61 7.85 25.25
C LYS A 189 -2.04 9.31 25.19
N GLY A 190 -1.19 10.21 24.67
CA GLY A 190 -1.51 11.62 24.50
C GLY A 190 -2.68 11.86 23.54
N LEU A 191 -2.77 11.07 22.48
CA LEU A 191 -3.85 11.15 21.49
C LEU A 191 -5.21 10.83 22.15
N ARG A 192 -5.32 9.73 22.91
CA ARG A 192 -6.58 9.31 23.53
C ARG A 192 -7.08 10.26 24.60
N GLU A 193 -6.21 11.04 25.21
CA GLU A 193 -6.59 12.11 26.13
C GLU A 193 -7.21 13.31 25.40
N LYS A 194 -6.73 13.62 24.20
CA LYS A 194 -7.12 14.79 23.38
C LYS A 194 -8.23 14.47 22.38
N ASP A 195 -8.17 13.31 21.74
CA ASP A 195 -9.05 12.90 20.64
C ASP A 195 -9.38 11.41 20.72
N ARG A 196 -10.55 11.11 21.29
CA ARG A 196 -10.97 9.72 21.54
C ARG A 196 -11.47 8.98 20.31
N ILE A 197 -11.83 9.70 19.25
CA ILE A 197 -12.46 9.15 18.05
C ILE A 197 -11.54 9.10 16.85
N PHE A 198 -10.29 9.59 16.97
CA PHE A 198 -9.33 9.53 15.89
C PHE A 198 -8.99 8.07 15.58
N PRO A 199 -9.15 7.61 14.31
CA PRO A 199 -8.91 6.22 13.95
C PRO A 199 -7.46 5.82 14.19
N ILE A 200 -7.23 4.59 14.66
CA ILE A 200 -5.90 3.99 14.83
C ILE A 200 -5.97 2.62 14.20
N GLU A 201 -5.18 2.45 13.13
CA GLU A 201 -5.12 1.20 12.39
C GLU A 201 -3.99 0.31 12.91
N GLY A 202 -4.18 -0.98 12.81
CA GLY A 202 -3.25 -1.97 13.30
C GLY A 202 -2.75 -2.91 12.22
N HIS A 203 -1.64 -3.57 12.54
CA HIS A 203 -1.06 -4.67 11.78
C HIS A 203 -0.66 -5.75 12.78
N CYS A 204 -1.58 -6.67 13.11
CA CYS A 204 -1.39 -7.60 14.23
C CYS A 204 -1.64 -9.08 13.85
N PRO A 205 -0.88 -9.64 12.89
CA PRO A 205 -1.03 -11.03 12.51
C PRO A 205 -0.77 -11.96 13.72
N ALA A 206 -1.57 -13.03 13.84
CA ALA A 206 -1.45 -14.06 14.88
C ALA A 206 -1.55 -13.55 16.34
N LEU A 207 -2.09 -12.35 16.56
CA LEU A 207 -2.34 -11.85 17.92
C LEU A 207 -3.70 -12.36 18.40
N MET A 208 -3.73 -13.03 19.56
CA MET A 208 -4.91 -13.71 20.09
C MET A 208 -5.10 -13.40 21.59
N ASP A 209 -6.28 -13.72 22.11
CA ASP A 209 -6.62 -13.74 23.52
C ASP A 209 -6.26 -12.45 24.27
N LEU A 210 -5.54 -12.56 25.38
CA LEU A 210 -5.17 -11.45 26.22
C LEU A 210 -4.25 -10.43 25.49
N ASP A 211 -3.41 -10.89 24.59
CA ASP A 211 -2.53 -9.98 23.86
C ASP A 211 -3.31 -9.17 22.81
N LEU A 212 -4.33 -9.75 22.15
CA LEU A 212 -5.27 -9.02 21.33
C LEU A 212 -6.06 -8.01 22.16
N ALA A 213 -6.55 -8.40 23.33
CA ALA A 213 -7.26 -7.49 24.22
C ALA A 213 -6.38 -6.31 24.68
N ARG A 214 -5.09 -6.54 24.97
CA ARG A 214 -4.13 -5.49 25.29
C ARG A 214 -3.92 -4.51 24.13
N PHE A 215 -3.84 -5.00 22.91
CA PHE A 215 -3.70 -4.19 21.71
C PHE A 215 -4.91 -3.29 21.50
N LEU A 216 -6.11 -3.85 21.57
CA LEU A 216 -7.37 -3.10 21.53
C LEU A 216 -7.50 -2.08 22.68
N TYR A 217 -7.01 -2.41 23.89
CA TYR A 217 -7.02 -1.51 25.02
C TYR A 217 -6.17 -0.25 24.83
N LEU A 218 -5.15 -0.30 23.97
CA LEU A 218 -4.39 0.87 23.53
C LEU A 218 -5.18 1.78 22.56
N GLY A 219 -6.35 1.32 22.13
CA GLY A 219 -7.23 2.03 21.18
C GLY A 219 -6.97 1.68 19.72
N ILE A 220 -6.11 0.70 19.43
CA ILE A 220 -5.83 0.22 18.07
C ILE A 220 -6.94 -0.77 17.72
N ASN A 221 -7.88 -0.38 16.85
CA ASN A 221 -9.12 -1.13 16.64
C ASN A 221 -9.49 -1.36 15.17
N GLY A 222 -8.53 -1.22 14.23
CA GLY A 222 -8.59 -1.69 12.86
C GLY A 222 -7.50 -2.73 12.62
N ASP A 223 -7.68 -3.63 11.64
CA ASP A 223 -6.66 -4.59 11.20
C ASP A 223 -6.98 -5.10 9.79
N HIS A 224 -5.95 -5.16 8.94
CA HIS A 224 -6.03 -5.61 7.54
C HIS A 224 -5.26 -6.91 7.28
N THR A 225 -4.55 -7.46 8.28
CA THR A 225 -3.66 -8.59 8.08
C THR A 225 -4.42 -9.89 7.77
N GLU A 226 -3.73 -10.87 7.17
CA GLU A 226 -4.33 -12.17 6.87
C GLU A 226 -4.56 -12.97 8.16
N HIS A 227 -5.78 -13.53 8.30
CA HIS A 227 -6.22 -14.27 9.47
C HIS A 227 -6.80 -15.65 9.11
N SER A 228 -6.62 -16.59 10.03
CA SER A 228 -7.45 -17.80 10.11
C SER A 228 -8.88 -17.43 10.54
N MET A 229 -9.83 -18.35 10.39
CA MET A 229 -11.20 -18.11 10.83
C MET A 229 -11.29 -17.90 12.34
N GLU A 230 -10.51 -18.61 13.15
CA GLU A 230 -10.46 -18.43 14.60
C GLU A 230 -9.93 -17.04 15.00
N GLU A 231 -8.87 -16.57 14.36
CA GLU A 231 -8.33 -15.22 14.58
C GLU A 231 -9.34 -14.15 14.17
N LEU A 232 -10.05 -14.34 13.05
CA LEU A 232 -11.08 -13.42 12.56
C LEU A 232 -12.27 -13.35 13.52
N GLU A 233 -12.74 -14.48 14.03
CA GLU A 233 -13.81 -14.55 15.02
C GLU A 233 -13.45 -13.77 16.29
N GLN A 234 -12.25 -13.94 16.82
CA GLN A 234 -11.80 -13.19 18.01
C GLN A 234 -11.75 -11.68 17.76
N ARG A 235 -11.35 -11.24 16.57
CA ARG A 235 -11.32 -9.81 16.22
C ARG A 235 -12.71 -9.21 16.20
N PHE A 236 -13.63 -9.83 15.48
CA PHE A 236 -15.02 -9.37 15.46
C PHE A 236 -15.67 -9.41 16.83
N ALA A 237 -15.48 -10.49 17.59
CA ALA A 237 -16.03 -10.64 18.94
C ALA A 237 -15.52 -9.58 19.94
N ASN A 238 -14.31 -9.07 19.72
CA ASN A 238 -13.72 -7.99 20.51
C ASN A 238 -13.95 -6.58 19.94
N GLY A 239 -14.74 -6.45 18.86
CA GLY A 239 -15.14 -5.16 18.29
C GLY A 239 -14.08 -4.50 17.40
N MET A 240 -13.14 -5.27 16.85
CA MET A 240 -12.17 -4.79 15.88
C MET A 240 -12.85 -4.58 14.52
N PHE A 241 -12.56 -3.47 13.85
CA PHE A 241 -13.00 -3.23 12.49
C PHE A 241 -12.05 -3.95 11.52
N MET A 242 -12.62 -4.74 10.61
CA MET A 242 -11.81 -5.53 9.68
C MET A 242 -11.69 -4.86 8.32
N GLU A 243 -10.47 -4.76 7.83
CA GLU A 243 -10.12 -4.24 6.51
C GLU A 243 -9.74 -5.42 5.62
N ILE A 244 -10.71 -5.87 4.82
CA ILE A 244 -10.60 -7.11 4.03
C ILE A 244 -9.81 -6.84 2.75
N GLN A 245 -8.59 -7.35 2.68
CA GLN A 245 -7.74 -7.35 1.48
C GLN A 245 -7.92 -8.64 0.65
N GLU A 246 -7.29 -8.72 -0.53
CA GLU A 246 -7.41 -9.84 -1.48
C GLU A 246 -7.17 -11.21 -0.83
N LYS A 247 -6.13 -11.36 0.00
CA LYS A 247 -5.75 -12.62 0.67
C LYS A 247 -6.83 -13.15 1.62
N MET A 248 -7.62 -12.23 2.21
CA MET A 248 -8.75 -12.57 3.08
C MET A 248 -10.06 -12.71 2.34
N LEU A 249 -10.14 -12.29 1.07
CA LEU A 249 -11.37 -12.28 0.28
C LEU A 249 -11.69 -13.70 -0.20
N ARG A 250 -12.23 -14.50 0.69
CA ARG A 250 -12.63 -15.90 0.50
C ARG A 250 -14.10 -16.08 0.80
N ARG A 251 -14.75 -17.06 0.14
CA ARG A 251 -16.17 -17.35 0.34
C ARG A 251 -16.51 -17.61 1.81
N GLU A 252 -15.68 -18.38 2.49
CA GLU A 252 -15.84 -18.69 3.92
C GLU A 252 -15.92 -17.44 4.79
N VAL A 253 -15.06 -16.45 4.56
CA VAL A 253 -15.05 -15.17 5.28
C VAL A 253 -16.33 -14.38 5.01
N LEU A 254 -16.75 -14.29 3.74
CA LEU A 254 -17.97 -13.57 3.36
C LEU A 254 -19.24 -14.25 3.89
N ASP A 255 -19.28 -15.58 3.90
CA ASP A 255 -20.39 -16.35 4.47
C ASP A 255 -20.47 -16.13 5.98
N TYR A 256 -19.33 -16.17 6.70
CA TYR A 256 -19.27 -15.88 8.15
C TYR A 256 -19.79 -14.47 8.47
N ILE A 257 -19.33 -13.46 7.73
CA ILE A 257 -19.80 -12.06 7.90
C ILE A 257 -21.32 -11.97 7.74
N ARG A 258 -21.86 -12.60 6.68
CA ARG A 258 -23.31 -12.59 6.39
C ARG A 258 -24.12 -13.33 7.46
N GLU A 259 -23.64 -14.49 7.90
CA GLU A 259 -24.34 -15.33 8.89
C GLU A 259 -24.43 -14.64 10.26
N HIS A 260 -23.46 -13.80 10.60
CA HIS A 260 -23.40 -13.10 11.88
C HIS A 260 -23.85 -11.62 11.80
N GLY A 261 -24.25 -11.14 10.60
CA GLY A 261 -24.72 -9.75 10.42
C GLY A 261 -23.64 -8.71 10.66
N LEU A 262 -22.40 -8.98 10.22
CA LEU A 262 -21.22 -8.17 10.48
C LEU A 262 -20.90 -7.15 9.36
N GLU A 263 -21.84 -6.86 8.46
CA GLU A 263 -21.64 -6.00 7.29
C GLU A 263 -21.26 -4.55 7.63
N GLU A 264 -21.56 -4.10 8.84
CA GLU A 264 -21.19 -2.75 9.31
C GLU A 264 -19.77 -2.69 9.91
N HIS A 265 -19.11 -3.84 10.06
CA HIS A 265 -17.87 -3.97 10.82
C HIS A 265 -16.65 -4.28 9.94
N PHE A 266 -16.79 -4.13 8.62
CA PHE A 266 -15.67 -4.27 7.70
C PHE A 266 -15.79 -3.36 6.48
N CYS A 267 -14.68 -3.20 5.79
CA CYS A 267 -14.62 -2.65 4.43
C CYS A 267 -13.59 -3.42 3.60
N PHE A 268 -13.53 -3.12 2.29
CA PHE A 268 -12.47 -3.59 1.42
C PHE A 268 -11.33 -2.59 1.42
N VAL A 269 -10.10 -3.10 1.40
CA VAL A 269 -8.86 -2.33 1.24
C VAL A 269 -7.90 -3.08 0.31
N THR A 270 -7.00 -2.37 -0.34
CA THR A 270 -6.09 -3.02 -1.29
C THR A 270 -4.72 -3.37 -0.72
N ASP A 271 -4.25 -2.66 0.31
CA ASP A 271 -2.93 -2.84 0.88
C ASP A 271 -1.84 -2.64 -0.20
N ASP A 272 -0.97 -3.59 -0.44
CA ASP A 272 0.11 -3.55 -1.42
C ASP A 272 -0.35 -3.96 -2.82
N VAL A 273 -0.40 -3.01 -3.76
CA VAL A 273 -0.70 -3.28 -5.18
C VAL A 273 0.43 -2.77 -6.07
N MET A 274 1.15 -3.67 -6.70
CA MET A 274 2.23 -3.34 -7.63
C MET A 274 1.70 -2.81 -8.97
N ALA A 275 2.48 -1.95 -9.65
CA ALA A 275 2.07 -1.26 -10.88
C ALA A 275 1.65 -2.19 -12.02
N ASP A 276 2.27 -3.36 -12.17
CA ASP A 276 1.91 -4.34 -13.20
C ASP A 276 0.53 -4.97 -12.93
N THR A 277 0.23 -5.33 -11.69
CA THR A 277 -1.08 -5.81 -11.24
C THR A 277 -2.13 -4.71 -11.33
N PHE A 278 -1.81 -3.51 -10.84
CA PHE A 278 -2.67 -2.32 -10.91
C PHE A 278 -3.08 -2.00 -12.36
N CYS A 279 -2.15 -2.06 -13.30
CA CYS A 279 -2.45 -1.80 -14.70
C CYS A 279 -3.29 -2.90 -15.36
N SER A 280 -3.10 -4.17 -14.98
CA SER A 280 -3.73 -5.32 -15.63
C SER A 280 -5.05 -5.74 -15.00
N GLN A 281 -5.22 -5.60 -13.68
CA GLN A 281 -6.38 -6.11 -12.95
C GLN A 281 -7.28 -5.01 -12.40
N GLY A 282 -6.75 -3.82 -12.13
CA GLY A 282 -7.43 -2.72 -11.45
C GLY A 282 -6.99 -2.56 -10.00
N HIS A 283 -7.81 -1.94 -9.18
CA HIS A 283 -7.55 -1.61 -7.79
C HIS A 283 -8.72 -2.09 -6.90
N LEU A 284 -9.31 -1.22 -6.10
CA LEU A 284 -10.47 -1.55 -5.27
C LEU A 284 -11.67 -2.07 -6.07
N ASP A 285 -11.83 -1.63 -7.31
CA ASP A 285 -12.83 -2.16 -8.26
C ASP A 285 -12.63 -3.65 -8.55
N ALA A 286 -11.40 -4.13 -8.55
CA ALA A 286 -11.11 -5.56 -8.70
C ALA A 286 -11.56 -6.37 -7.48
N LEU A 287 -11.37 -5.85 -6.25
CA LEU A 287 -11.87 -6.48 -5.04
C LEU A 287 -13.40 -6.51 -4.99
N VAL A 288 -14.07 -5.42 -5.41
CA VAL A 288 -15.53 -5.38 -5.54
C VAL A 288 -16.02 -6.47 -6.49
N ARG A 289 -15.43 -6.59 -7.69
CA ARG A 289 -15.75 -7.67 -8.64
C ARG A 289 -15.54 -9.04 -8.02
N ARG A 290 -14.41 -9.23 -7.38
CA ARG A 290 -14.05 -10.52 -6.74
C ARG A 290 -15.03 -10.89 -5.63
N ALA A 291 -15.44 -9.95 -4.80
CA ALA A 291 -16.45 -10.17 -3.75
C ALA A 291 -17.80 -10.63 -4.36
N MET A 292 -18.21 -9.99 -5.46
CA MET A 292 -19.44 -10.37 -6.19
C MET A 292 -19.33 -11.77 -6.80
N GLU A 293 -18.20 -12.14 -7.40
CA GLU A 293 -17.93 -13.49 -7.90
C GLU A 293 -17.98 -14.56 -6.79
N LEU A 294 -17.60 -14.19 -5.58
CA LEU A 294 -17.68 -15.05 -4.40
C LEU A 294 -19.08 -15.13 -3.78
N GLY A 295 -20.05 -14.38 -4.33
CA GLY A 295 -21.47 -14.46 -3.97
C GLY A 295 -22.00 -13.34 -3.11
N MET A 296 -21.24 -12.25 -2.93
CA MET A 296 -21.75 -11.02 -2.33
C MET A 296 -22.67 -10.29 -3.32
N THR A 297 -23.75 -9.67 -2.82
CA THR A 297 -24.58 -8.83 -3.69
C THR A 297 -23.87 -7.55 -4.09
N ALA A 298 -24.18 -6.99 -5.26
CA ALA A 298 -23.60 -5.73 -5.70
C ALA A 298 -23.89 -4.60 -4.71
N GLU A 299 -25.10 -4.59 -4.13
CA GLU A 299 -25.49 -3.60 -3.12
C GLU A 299 -24.60 -3.64 -1.88
N GLN A 300 -24.29 -4.84 -1.40
CA GLN A 300 -23.44 -5.01 -0.24
C GLN A 300 -21.98 -4.69 -0.57
N ALA A 301 -21.48 -5.14 -1.74
CA ALA A 301 -20.11 -4.86 -2.18
C ALA A 301 -19.87 -3.34 -2.33
N VAL A 302 -20.82 -2.61 -2.95
CA VAL A 302 -20.77 -1.14 -3.03
C VAL A 302 -20.80 -0.51 -1.63
N TYR A 303 -21.64 -1.01 -0.72
CA TYR A 303 -21.72 -0.49 0.65
C TYR A 303 -20.38 -0.56 1.37
N ASN A 304 -19.71 -1.71 1.29
CA ASN A 304 -18.44 -1.94 1.96
C ASN A 304 -17.21 -1.34 1.23
N ALA A 305 -17.38 -0.87 0.01
CA ALA A 305 -16.37 -0.14 -0.75
C ALA A 305 -16.57 1.39 -0.72
N THR A 306 -17.65 1.91 -0.07
CA THR A 306 -17.99 3.33 -0.10
C THR A 306 -18.41 3.87 1.26
N PHE A 307 -19.49 3.33 1.84
CA PHE A 307 -20.12 3.90 3.04
C PHE A 307 -19.39 3.50 4.32
N THR A 308 -19.04 2.21 4.49
CA THR A 308 -18.34 1.74 5.69
C THR A 308 -16.94 2.33 5.83
N PRO A 309 -16.10 2.38 4.74
CA PRO A 309 -14.78 3.01 4.87
C PRO A 309 -14.88 4.52 5.16
N ALA A 310 -15.82 5.24 4.54
CA ALA A 310 -16.04 6.64 4.85
C ALA A 310 -16.37 6.87 6.34
N ARG A 311 -17.23 6.03 6.89
CA ARG A 311 -17.59 6.11 8.32
C ARG A 311 -16.43 5.73 9.23
N ARG A 312 -15.64 4.71 8.87
CA ARG A 312 -14.46 4.28 9.63
C ARG A 312 -13.48 5.43 9.80
N MET A 313 -13.22 6.18 8.73
CA MET A 313 -12.27 7.31 8.74
C MET A 313 -12.89 8.65 9.11
N ASN A 314 -14.12 8.68 9.61
CA ASN A 314 -14.86 9.93 9.92
C ASN A 314 -15.00 10.88 8.72
N LEU A 315 -14.91 10.38 7.47
CA LEU A 315 -15.11 11.13 6.23
C LEU A 315 -16.62 11.25 5.92
N LEU A 316 -17.36 11.93 6.81
CA LEU A 316 -18.82 11.93 6.78
C LEU A 316 -19.44 12.76 5.65
N ASP A 317 -18.63 13.50 4.92
CA ASP A 317 -19.01 14.31 3.76
C ASP A 317 -19.13 13.51 2.44
N ARG A 318 -18.79 12.22 2.44
CA ARG A 318 -18.74 11.33 1.25
C ARG A 318 -19.27 9.93 1.52
N GLY A 319 -19.07 9.00 0.58
CA GLY A 319 -19.45 7.59 0.72
C GLY A 319 -20.95 7.30 0.51
N ALA A 320 -21.76 8.28 0.19
CA ALA A 320 -23.17 8.12 -0.14
C ALA A 320 -23.66 9.20 -1.10
N ILE A 321 -24.63 8.87 -1.96
CA ILE A 321 -25.35 9.83 -2.79
C ILE A 321 -26.49 10.40 -1.94
N ALA A 322 -26.25 11.57 -1.35
CA ALA A 322 -27.21 12.24 -0.47
C ALA A 322 -26.99 13.77 -0.47
N PRO A 323 -28.03 14.59 -0.28
CA PRO A 323 -27.91 16.04 -0.27
C PRO A 323 -26.84 16.54 0.72
N GLY A 324 -26.01 17.48 0.26
CA GLY A 324 -24.93 18.08 1.03
C GLY A 324 -23.60 17.29 1.02
N LYS A 325 -23.60 16.02 0.59
CA LYS A 325 -22.37 15.24 0.43
C LYS A 325 -21.65 15.60 -0.86
N MET A 326 -20.34 15.36 -0.90
CA MET A 326 -19.50 15.54 -2.08
C MET A 326 -20.06 14.74 -3.26
N ALA A 327 -20.13 15.34 -4.42
CA ALA A 327 -20.61 14.69 -5.64
C ALA A 327 -19.51 13.83 -6.27
N ASP A 328 -19.07 12.83 -5.50
CA ASP A 328 -18.12 11.79 -5.87
C ASP A 328 -18.92 10.54 -6.24
N PHE A 329 -18.95 10.19 -7.51
CA PHE A 329 -19.76 9.07 -7.97
C PHE A 329 -19.23 8.43 -9.25
N LEU A 330 -19.70 7.23 -9.51
CA LEU A 330 -19.43 6.47 -10.72
C LEU A 330 -20.72 6.29 -11.51
N LEU A 331 -20.58 6.24 -12.82
CA LEU A 331 -21.57 5.67 -13.72
C LEU A 331 -21.06 4.30 -14.19
N LEU A 332 -21.85 3.24 -13.98
CA LEU A 332 -21.53 1.88 -14.40
C LEU A 332 -22.46 1.50 -15.56
N SER A 333 -21.88 0.93 -16.62
CA SER A 333 -22.63 0.39 -17.76
C SER A 333 -23.14 -1.03 -17.51
N ASP A 334 -22.52 -1.75 -16.60
CA ASP A 334 -22.86 -3.13 -16.23
C ASP A 334 -22.58 -3.30 -14.73
N LEU A 335 -23.62 -3.58 -13.96
CA LEU A 335 -23.49 -3.76 -12.51
C LEU A 335 -22.85 -5.11 -12.15
N ASP A 336 -23.21 -6.19 -12.87
CA ASP A 336 -22.72 -7.55 -12.57
C ASP A 336 -21.21 -7.67 -12.81
N ARG A 337 -20.69 -6.90 -13.77
CA ARG A 337 -19.25 -6.79 -14.07
C ARG A 337 -18.57 -5.64 -13.37
N PHE A 338 -19.30 -4.83 -12.65
CA PHE A 338 -18.85 -3.57 -12.07
C PHE A 338 -18.06 -2.72 -13.10
N ALA A 339 -18.66 -2.54 -14.29
CA ALA A 339 -17.98 -1.90 -15.42
C ALA A 339 -18.09 -0.37 -15.33
N VAL A 340 -17.04 0.28 -14.86
CA VAL A 340 -16.96 1.75 -14.74
C VAL A 340 -16.97 2.38 -16.14
N SER A 341 -17.90 3.29 -16.40
CA SER A 341 -18.02 4.10 -17.62
C SER A 341 -17.53 5.53 -17.42
N ALA A 342 -17.74 6.09 -16.24
CA ALA A 342 -17.25 7.41 -15.89
C ALA A 342 -17.07 7.55 -14.38
N THR A 343 -16.08 8.35 -13.99
CA THR A 343 -15.76 8.69 -12.61
C THR A 343 -15.87 10.19 -12.42
N TYR A 344 -16.65 10.60 -11.44
CA TYR A 344 -16.86 11.98 -11.08
C TYR A 344 -16.31 12.26 -9.69
N LYS A 345 -15.61 13.39 -9.57
CA LYS A 345 -15.06 13.89 -8.32
C LYS A 345 -15.49 15.35 -8.12
N ASN A 346 -16.09 15.67 -6.99
CA ASN A 346 -16.63 17.02 -6.72
C ASN A 346 -17.51 17.52 -7.88
N GLY A 347 -18.35 16.65 -8.47
CA GLY A 347 -19.20 16.97 -9.60
C GLY A 347 -18.49 17.15 -10.95
N LYS A 348 -17.16 17.00 -11.01
CA LYS A 348 -16.39 17.06 -12.26
C LYS A 348 -16.06 15.67 -12.74
N CYS A 349 -16.23 15.41 -14.05
CA CYS A 349 -15.78 14.17 -14.64
C CYS A 349 -14.24 14.17 -14.70
N ILE A 350 -13.63 13.24 -13.95
CA ILE A 350 -12.16 13.08 -13.92
C ILE A 350 -11.67 11.95 -14.82
N TRP A 351 -12.57 11.05 -15.22
CA TRP A 351 -12.30 10.01 -16.20
C TRP A 351 -13.59 9.49 -16.83
N SER A 352 -13.53 9.16 -18.13
CA SER A 352 -14.60 8.47 -18.84
C SER A 352 -14.04 7.56 -19.92
N LYS A 353 -14.69 6.40 -20.11
CA LYS A 353 -14.38 5.48 -21.19
C LYS A 353 -14.81 6.10 -22.52
N ARG A 354 -13.87 6.38 -23.43
CA ARG A 354 -14.19 6.83 -24.78
C ARG A 354 -14.94 5.70 -25.50
N GLN A 355 -16.11 6.00 -26.07
CA GLN A 355 -16.74 5.09 -27.00
C GLN A 355 -16.02 5.20 -28.34
N ASP A 356 -15.45 4.09 -28.80
CA ASP A 356 -14.89 4.00 -30.15
C ASP A 356 -16.02 4.19 -31.18
N GLY A 357 -16.11 5.37 -31.74
CA GLY A 357 -16.51 5.65 -33.12
C GLY A 357 -17.98 5.57 -33.55
N THR A 358 -18.98 5.23 -32.70
CA THR A 358 -20.40 5.19 -33.16
C THR A 358 -21.46 5.48 -32.06
N GLY A 359 -21.16 6.25 -31.06
CA GLY A 359 -22.15 6.62 -30.03
C GLY A 359 -22.09 8.09 -29.71
N GLN A 360 -23.23 8.72 -29.48
CA GLN A 360 -23.32 10.06 -28.94
C GLN A 360 -22.49 10.13 -27.65
N ASP A 361 -21.56 11.09 -27.58
CA ASP A 361 -20.84 11.41 -26.36
C ASP A 361 -21.84 11.58 -25.22
N ILE A 362 -21.63 10.81 -24.14
CA ILE A 362 -22.32 11.04 -22.86
C ILE A 362 -22.00 12.45 -22.34
N MET A 363 -21.02 13.10 -22.95
CA MET A 363 -20.60 14.46 -22.74
C MET A 363 -21.08 15.33 -23.90
N GLY A 364 -22.01 16.22 -23.65
CA GLY A 364 -22.25 17.37 -24.54
C GLY A 364 -20.91 18.07 -24.84
N GLN A 365 -20.67 18.41 -26.09
CA GLN A 365 -19.45 18.96 -26.64
C GLN A 365 -18.69 19.88 -25.68
N ASP A 366 -17.78 19.30 -24.92
CA ASP A 366 -16.63 20.00 -24.33
C ASP A 366 -15.38 19.31 -24.85
N SER A 367 -14.73 20.01 -25.78
CA SER A 367 -13.46 19.66 -26.37
C SER A 367 -12.41 19.43 -25.27
N MET A 368 -12.17 18.19 -24.91
CA MET A 368 -11.08 17.80 -24.03
C MET A 368 -9.87 17.45 -24.87
N GLY A 369 -9.02 18.36 -24.99
CA GLY A 369 -7.65 18.20 -25.43
C GLY A 369 -6.99 19.54 -25.25
N GLN A 370 -6.15 19.66 -24.24
CA GLN A 370 -5.35 20.86 -23.98
C GLN A 370 -6.15 22.01 -23.34
N ASP A 371 -5.89 22.28 -22.09
CA ASP A 371 -6.28 23.37 -21.20
C ASP A 371 -7.18 23.00 -20.02
N ILE A 372 -6.66 22.19 -19.08
CA ILE A 372 -7.12 22.24 -17.68
C ILE A 372 -6.11 23.12 -16.90
N MET A 373 -5.92 24.34 -17.38
CA MET A 373 -5.27 25.43 -16.65
C MET A 373 -6.03 26.70 -16.98
N GLY A 374 -6.88 27.15 -16.10
CA GLY A 374 -7.45 28.47 -16.26
C GLY A 374 -8.76 28.71 -15.51
N GLN A 375 -8.64 29.44 -14.42
CA GLN A 375 -9.59 30.39 -13.81
C GLN A 375 -10.85 29.80 -13.12
N VAL A 376 -10.78 29.70 -11.82
CA VAL A 376 -11.93 29.76 -10.91
C VAL A 376 -11.80 31.01 -10.03
N SER A 377 -12.75 31.94 -10.18
CA SER A 377 -12.86 33.11 -9.32
C SER A 377 -13.47 32.76 -7.97
N MET A 378 -12.90 33.30 -6.90
CA MET A 378 -13.26 33.09 -5.50
C MET A 378 -14.50 33.82 -5.04
N GLY A 379 -15.35 33.17 -4.28
CA GLY A 379 -16.24 33.78 -3.29
C GLY A 379 -15.68 33.55 -1.89
N GLN A 380 -15.62 34.62 -1.11
CA GLN A 380 -15.05 34.64 0.23
C GLN A 380 -15.98 34.05 1.31
N ASP A 381 -15.33 33.51 2.35
CA ASP A 381 -15.75 33.30 3.74
C ASP A 381 -16.65 32.13 4.14
N SER A 382 -15.99 31.14 4.78
CA SER A 382 -16.34 30.69 6.13
C SER A 382 -15.43 29.51 6.56
N ARG A 383 -14.74 29.64 7.69
CA ARG A 383 -13.90 28.58 8.28
C ARG A 383 -14.78 27.41 8.72
N PRO A 384 -14.45 26.15 8.34
CA PRO A 384 -15.18 24.98 8.84
C PRO A 384 -14.67 24.60 10.22
N GLN A 385 -15.60 24.41 11.14
CA GLN A 385 -15.40 23.61 12.34
C GLN A 385 -15.52 22.15 11.93
N HIS A 386 -14.43 21.37 12.12
CA HIS A 386 -14.38 19.90 12.07
C HIS A 386 -15.22 19.19 10.98
N GLY A 387 -14.85 19.37 9.74
CA GLY A 387 -15.29 18.60 8.61
C GLY A 387 -14.19 18.64 7.56
N THR A 388 -13.73 17.47 7.11
CA THR A 388 -12.62 17.27 6.18
C THR A 388 -12.96 17.69 4.75
N ALA A 389 -13.28 18.96 4.53
CA ALA A 389 -13.30 19.52 3.18
C ALA A 389 -11.87 19.94 2.80
N ARG A 390 -11.46 19.63 1.58
CA ARG A 390 -10.18 20.07 1.01
C ARG A 390 -9.98 21.57 1.30
N PRO A 391 -8.88 21.99 1.97
CA PRO A 391 -8.56 23.42 2.07
C PRO A 391 -8.53 24.00 0.64
N ALA A 392 -9.20 25.11 0.40
CA ALA A 392 -9.15 25.76 -0.89
C ALA A 392 -7.69 26.05 -1.25
N ALA A 393 -7.20 25.43 -2.32
CA ALA A 393 -5.85 25.67 -2.81
C ALA A 393 -5.70 27.16 -3.08
N GLU A 394 -4.72 27.80 -2.44
CA GLU A 394 -4.33 29.16 -2.79
C GLU A 394 -3.93 29.19 -4.26
N GLN A 395 -4.48 30.13 -5.01
CA GLN A 395 -4.18 30.29 -6.45
C GLN A 395 -2.74 30.77 -6.60
N HIS A 396 -1.89 29.89 -7.07
CA HIS A 396 -0.52 30.22 -7.41
C HIS A 396 -0.44 30.44 -8.93
N GLY A 397 0.41 31.39 -9.36
CA GLY A 397 0.54 31.81 -10.75
C GLY A 397 1.28 30.80 -11.64
N PRO A 398 1.47 31.08 -12.95
CA PRO A 398 1.97 30.15 -13.96
C PRO A 398 3.41 29.62 -13.77
N ASP A 399 4.14 30.10 -12.76
CA ASP A 399 5.50 29.59 -12.45
C ASP A 399 5.51 28.35 -11.54
N GLN A 400 4.36 27.74 -11.22
CA GLN A 400 4.20 26.74 -10.19
C GLN A 400 4.05 25.29 -10.69
N GLU A 401 4.16 25.02 -11.99
CA GLU A 401 4.29 23.64 -12.49
C GLU A 401 5.50 22.89 -11.96
N GLN A 402 6.48 23.60 -11.35
CA GLN A 402 7.66 23.02 -10.72
C GLN A 402 7.46 22.63 -9.26
N GLU A 403 6.42 23.10 -8.56
CA GLU A 403 6.24 22.89 -7.11
C GLU A 403 5.64 21.53 -6.72
N THR A 404 5.03 20.81 -7.64
CA THR A 404 4.49 19.43 -7.38
C THR A 404 5.53 18.33 -7.51
N ARG A 405 6.72 18.63 -8.02
CA ARG A 405 7.82 17.67 -8.12
C ARG A 405 8.50 17.48 -6.76
N PHE A 406 8.99 16.28 -6.53
CA PHE A 406 9.86 16.02 -5.39
C PHE A 406 11.12 16.89 -5.48
N PRO A 407 11.70 17.31 -4.33
CA PRO A 407 12.98 18.01 -4.31
C PRO A 407 14.09 17.25 -5.05
N GLU A 408 15.03 17.95 -5.65
CA GLU A 408 16.15 17.37 -6.41
C GLU A 408 16.93 16.30 -5.63
N SER A 409 16.99 16.44 -4.31
CA SER A 409 17.64 15.46 -3.43
C SER A 409 17.06 14.05 -3.49
N TYR A 410 15.78 13.90 -3.90
CA TYR A 410 15.16 12.59 -4.08
C TYR A 410 15.68 11.86 -5.32
N TYR A 411 16.11 12.62 -6.34
CA TYR A 411 16.70 12.06 -7.56
C TYR A 411 18.18 11.66 -7.40
N HIS A 412 18.74 11.89 -6.20
CA HIS A 412 20.11 11.55 -5.80
C HIS A 412 20.11 10.82 -4.46
N SER A 413 19.23 9.82 -4.31
CA SER A 413 18.98 9.13 -3.05
C SER A 413 19.93 7.97 -2.76
N ILE A 414 20.69 7.48 -3.76
CA ILE A 414 21.64 6.37 -3.61
C ILE A 414 23.04 6.95 -3.38
N ARG A 415 23.44 7.09 -2.12
CA ARG A 415 24.77 7.56 -1.74
C ARG A 415 25.74 6.40 -1.52
N LEU A 416 25.91 5.60 -2.56
CA LEU A 416 26.73 4.40 -2.58
C LEU A 416 27.64 4.45 -3.82
N ASP A 417 28.95 4.21 -3.61
CA ASP A 417 29.90 4.07 -4.70
C ASP A 417 29.64 2.80 -5.50
N PHE A 418 30.09 2.74 -6.76
CA PHE A 418 30.06 1.52 -7.56
C PHE A 418 30.81 0.39 -6.83
N GLN A 419 30.23 -0.81 -6.87
CA GLN A 419 30.75 -1.96 -6.16
C GLN A 419 31.63 -2.82 -7.06
N GLU A 420 32.70 -3.38 -6.48
CA GLU A 420 33.60 -4.33 -7.12
C GLU A 420 33.26 -5.76 -6.71
N GLN A 421 33.65 -6.75 -7.55
CA GLN A 421 33.38 -8.18 -7.28
C GLN A 421 33.94 -8.65 -5.92
N SER A 422 35.07 -8.08 -5.50
CA SER A 422 35.68 -8.39 -4.19
C SER A 422 34.78 -8.10 -2.99
N ARG A 423 33.77 -7.25 -3.16
CA ARG A 423 32.78 -6.97 -2.10
C ARG A 423 31.84 -8.15 -1.79
N PHE A 424 31.81 -9.16 -2.67
CA PHE A 424 31.01 -10.37 -2.49
C PHE A 424 31.83 -11.55 -1.95
N ALA A 425 33.09 -11.33 -1.58
CA ALA A 425 33.88 -12.27 -0.78
C ALA A 425 33.48 -12.14 0.70
N VAL A 426 32.89 -13.16 1.27
CA VAL A 426 32.39 -13.18 2.65
C VAL A 426 33.51 -13.65 3.59
N PRO A 427 34.05 -12.77 4.46
CA PRO A 427 35.17 -13.14 5.34
C PRO A 427 34.69 -14.08 6.44
N MET A 428 35.57 -15.02 6.82
CA MET A 428 35.41 -15.97 7.92
C MET A 428 36.59 -15.87 8.89
N GLU A 429 36.33 -16.20 10.17
CA GLU A 429 37.38 -16.18 11.19
C GLU A 429 38.44 -17.29 11.01
N SER A 430 38.10 -18.39 10.31
CA SER A 430 39.00 -19.47 10.00
C SER A 430 39.58 -19.31 8.59
N ASP A 431 40.89 -19.60 8.41
CA ASP A 431 41.54 -19.52 7.11
C ASP A 431 41.12 -20.65 6.14
N SER A 432 40.77 -21.83 6.70
CA SER A 432 40.40 -23.02 5.89
C SER A 432 39.54 -23.98 6.70
N GLY A 433 38.94 -24.96 5.99
CA GLY A 433 38.10 -25.99 6.58
C GLY A 433 36.66 -25.88 6.14
N THR A 434 35.73 -26.35 6.96
CA THR A 434 34.29 -26.25 6.75
C THR A 434 33.62 -25.59 7.95
N VAL A 435 32.57 -24.83 7.69
CA VAL A 435 31.75 -24.15 8.71
C VAL A 435 30.28 -24.42 8.47
N MET A 436 29.50 -24.47 9.53
CA MET A 436 28.06 -24.49 9.47
C MET A 436 27.55 -23.04 9.35
N VAL A 437 26.71 -22.77 8.36
CA VAL A 437 26.20 -21.42 8.10
C VAL A 437 24.67 -21.40 8.07
N ARG A 438 24.08 -20.29 8.54
CA ARG A 438 22.64 -20.04 8.46
C ARG A 438 22.24 -19.67 7.05
N VAL A 439 21.12 -20.20 6.59
CA VAL A 439 20.58 -19.94 5.26
C VAL A 439 19.09 -19.56 5.40
N MET A 440 18.68 -18.50 4.74
CA MET A 440 17.29 -18.10 4.57
C MET A 440 16.67 -18.91 3.44
N GLU A 441 15.71 -19.75 3.74
CA GLU A 441 14.97 -20.53 2.74
C GLU A 441 13.66 -19.84 2.41
N ILE A 442 13.50 -19.44 1.15
CA ILE A 442 12.27 -18.87 0.60
C ILE A 442 11.31 -20.02 0.27
N GLN A 443 10.06 -19.85 0.64
CA GLN A 443 8.97 -20.79 0.36
C GLN A 443 7.86 -20.10 -0.41
N ASP A 444 7.32 -20.74 -1.45
CA ASP A 444 6.18 -20.22 -2.19
C ASP A 444 4.96 -20.03 -1.27
N GLY A 445 4.13 -19.03 -1.61
CA GLY A 445 2.90 -18.73 -0.86
C GLY A 445 3.11 -17.88 0.40
N SER A 446 4.33 -17.45 0.74
CA SER A 446 4.59 -16.65 1.95
C SER A 446 5.78 -15.70 1.80
N THR A 447 5.71 -14.52 2.42
CA THR A 447 6.86 -13.62 2.62
C THR A 447 7.75 -14.05 3.79
N LYS A 448 7.33 -15.03 4.57
CA LYS A 448 8.14 -15.63 5.66
C LYS A 448 9.26 -16.45 5.07
N THR A 449 10.39 -16.49 5.76
CA THR A 449 11.51 -17.40 5.45
C THR A 449 11.61 -18.50 6.48
N ARG A 450 12.24 -19.61 6.11
CA ARG A 450 12.64 -20.65 7.05
C ARG A 450 14.15 -20.59 7.28
N GLU A 451 14.60 -20.69 8.52
CA GLU A 451 16.02 -20.87 8.82
C GLU A 451 16.43 -22.32 8.54
N THR A 452 17.43 -22.49 7.69
CA THR A 452 18.14 -23.77 7.50
C THR A 452 19.63 -23.59 7.78
N VAL A 453 20.36 -24.70 7.93
CA VAL A 453 21.81 -24.69 8.21
C VAL A 453 22.47 -25.59 7.17
N MET A 454 23.56 -25.10 6.57
CA MET A 454 24.34 -25.85 5.60
C MET A 454 25.83 -25.83 5.94
N GLU A 455 26.53 -26.90 5.60
CA GLU A 455 27.98 -26.97 5.68
C GLU A 455 28.60 -26.36 4.43
N MET A 456 29.57 -25.42 4.61
CA MET A 456 30.26 -24.76 3.52
C MET A 456 31.76 -24.73 3.74
N PRO A 457 32.58 -24.87 2.64
CA PRO A 457 34.02 -24.73 2.72
C PRO A 457 34.44 -23.28 2.97
N VAL A 458 35.58 -23.14 3.66
CA VAL A 458 36.32 -21.89 3.80
C VAL A 458 37.70 -22.08 3.19
N ARG A 459 38.14 -21.13 2.36
CA ARG A 459 39.49 -21.09 1.78
C ARG A 459 40.00 -19.66 1.85
N ASP A 460 41.30 -19.53 2.23
CA ASP A 460 41.98 -18.22 2.32
C ASP A 460 41.19 -17.20 3.13
N GLY A 461 40.46 -17.64 4.20
CA GLY A 461 39.67 -16.78 5.06
C GLY A 461 38.31 -16.37 4.47
N PHE A 462 37.86 -16.97 3.34
CA PHE A 462 36.59 -16.63 2.73
C PHE A 462 35.67 -17.84 2.53
N LEU A 463 34.38 -17.60 2.72
CA LEU A 463 33.32 -18.59 2.50
C LEU A 463 33.20 -18.94 1.00
N GLN A 464 33.20 -20.22 0.68
CA GLN A 464 33.07 -20.70 -0.69
C GLN A 464 31.60 -20.98 -1.02
N TRP A 465 30.83 -19.92 -1.25
CA TRP A 465 29.39 -20.01 -1.46
C TRP A 465 28.99 -20.27 -2.91
N GLU A 466 29.83 -19.88 -3.88
CA GLU A 466 29.60 -20.13 -5.31
C GLU A 466 29.47 -21.65 -5.60
N GLY A 467 28.45 -22.04 -6.36
CA GLY A 467 28.21 -23.43 -6.69
C GLY A 467 27.67 -24.30 -5.55
N SER A 468 27.42 -23.75 -4.37
CA SER A 468 26.84 -24.46 -3.22
C SER A 468 25.35 -24.79 -3.35
N GLY A 469 24.68 -24.23 -4.34
CA GLY A 469 23.22 -24.27 -4.48
C GLY A 469 22.49 -23.14 -3.72
N CYS A 470 23.24 -22.30 -3.00
CA CYS A 470 22.74 -21.04 -2.41
C CYS A 470 23.12 -19.83 -3.25
N LEU A 471 22.35 -18.78 -3.10
CA LEU A 471 22.71 -17.43 -3.53
C LEU A 471 23.36 -16.69 -2.37
N LEU A 472 24.33 -15.83 -2.67
CA LEU A 472 24.73 -14.80 -1.72
C LEU A 472 23.76 -13.64 -1.82
N ALA A 473 23.22 -13.18 -0.68
CA ALA A 473 22.51 -11.93 -0.53
C ALA A 473 23.39 -10.92 0.23
N ALA A 474 23.39 -9.67 -0.21
CA ALA A 474 24.08 -8.58 0.45
C ALA A 474 23.20 -7.33 0.49
N VAL A 475 23.15 -6.65 1.63
CA VAL A 475 22.43 -5.38 1.84
C VAL A 475 23.41 -4.28 2.13
N PHE A 476 23.45 -3.27 1.27
CA PHE A 476 24.33 -2.13 1.34
C PHE A 476 23.60 -0.90 1.84
N GLY A 477 24.12 -0.27 2.91
CA GLY A 477 23.57 0.98 3.42
C GLY A 477 23.74 2.12 2.42
N ARG A 478 22.62 2.69 1.92
CA ARG A 478 22.62 3.69 0.84
C ARG A 478 22.52 5.15 1.27
N TYR A 479 22.28 5.41 2.55
CA TYR A 479 22.01 6.77 3.06
C TYR A 479 23.25 7.61 3.35
N GLY A 480 24.46 7.06 3.10
CA GLY A 480 25.72 7.76 3.38
C GLY A 480 26.06 7.92 4.86
N ARG A 481 25.28 7.28 5.75
CA ARG A 481 25.49 7.31 7.21
C ARG A 481 26.48 6.25 7.70
N SER A 482 26.56 5.13 6.99
CA SER A 482 27.49 4.04 7.25
C SER A 482 27.94 3.40 5.95
N ARG A 483 29.07 2.68 5.98
CA ARG A 483 29.49 1.80 4.88
C ARG A 483 29.22 0.34 5.23
N SER A 484 28.20 0.10 6.08
CA SER A 484 27.81 -1.23 6.50
C SER A 484 27.31 -2.08 5.34
N VAL A 485 27.65 -3.36 5.40
CA VAL A 485 27.14 -4.39 4.48
C VAL A 485 26.79 -5.61 5.30
N GLY A 486 25.54 -6.03 5.27
CA GLY A 486 25.11 -7.31 5.80
C GLY A 486 25.16 -8.39 4.73
N TYR A 487 25.66 -9.58 5.10
CA TYR A 487 25.70 -10.75 4.24
C TYR A 487 24.81 -11.86 4.78
N GLY A 488 24.13 -12.55 3.86
CA GLY A 488 23.30 -13.72 4.13
C GLY A 488 23.31 -14.68 2.97
N LEU A 489 22.86 -15.90 3.21
CA LEU A 489 22.66 -16.90 2.16
C LEU A 489 21.18 -17.17 1.96
N VAL A 490 20.78 -17.39 0.71
CA VAL A 490 19.39 -17.63 0.33
C VAL A 490 19.26 -18.89 -0.50
N THR A 491 18.21 -19.67 -0.25
CA THR A 491 17.86 -20.87 -1.01
C THR A 491 16.34 -21.02 -1.14
N GLY A 492 15.86 -22.15 -1.65
CA GLY A 492 14.43 -22.42 -1.81
C GLY A 492 13.90 -21.96 -3.15
N ASP A 493 12.73 -21.31 -3.18
CA ASP A 493 12.02 -20.89 -4.39
C ASP A 493 12.54 -19.57 -5.02
N CYS A 494 13.81 -19.20 -4.73
CA CYS A 494 14.52 -18.08 -5.35
C CYS A 494 15.10 -18.45 -6.73
N HIS A 495 15.69 -17.43 -7.41
CA HIS A 495 16.40 -17.66 -8.68
C HIS A 495 17.61 -18.59 -8.52
N LYS A 496 18.03 -19.23 -9.60
CA LYS A 496 19.09 -20.27 -9.59
C LYS A 496 20.36 -19.85 -10.33
N GLN A 497 20.30 -18.77 -11.11
CA GLN A 497 21.39 -18.21 -11.88
C GLN A 497 21.26 -16.69 -11.93
N GLY A 498 22.30 -16.00 -12.39
CA GLY A 498 22.30 -14.55 -12.50
C GLY A 498 22.27 -13.84 -11.14
N ALA A 499 21.78 -12.62 -11.15
CA ALA A 499 21.59 -11.81 -9.95
C ALA A 499 20.41 -10.85 -10.09
N VAL A 500 19.81 -10.47 -8.97
CA VAL A 500 18.77 -9.44 -8.84
C VAL A 500 19.23 -8.40 -7.82
N ALA A 501 19.08 -7.11 -8.15
CA ALA A 501 19.32 -6.02 -7.21
C ALA A 501 18.13 -5.05 -7.17
N THR A 502 17.87 -4.45 -6.00
CA THR A 502 16.82 -3.45 -5.82
C THR A 502 17.16 -2.47 -4.70
N SER A 503 16.69 -1.23 -4.83
CA SER A 503 16.57 -0.25 -3.74
C SER A 503 15.17 -0.22 -3.14
N TYR A 504 14.20 -0.89 -3.74
CA TYR A 504 12.88 -1.13 -3.16
C TYR A 504 12.94 -2.39 -2.29
N ALA A 505 13.38 -2.23 -1.07
CA ALA A 505 13.70 -3.32 -0.14
C ALA A 505 13.12 -3.01 1.25
N HIS A 506 11.97 -3.61 1.56
CA HIS A 506 11.17 -3.33 2.76
C HIS A 506 11.93 -3.53 4.08
N ASP A 507 11.74 -2.63 5.08
CA ASP A 507 11.17 -1.29 4.95
C ASP A 507 12.27 -0.25 4.90
N CYS A 508 13.51 -0.67 5.19
CA CYS A 508 14.68 0.22 5.30
C CYS A 508 15.12 0.80 3.94
N HIS A 509 14.71 0.20 2.82
CA HIS A 509 15.05 0.58 1.45
C HIS A 509 16.54 0.76 1.17
N ASN A 510 17.39 0.01 1.86
CA ASN A 510 18.80 -0.13 1.49
C ASN A 510 18.93 -0.94 0.19
N VAL A 511 20.12 -0.91 -0.44
CA VAL A 511 20.30 -1.65 -1.70
C VAL A 511 20.55 -3.12 -1.38
N LEU A 512 19.56 -3.96 -1.73
CA LEU A 512 19.67 -5.42 -1.68
C LEU A 512 20.15 -5.94 -3.02
N VAL A 513 21.10 -6.87 -3.01
CA VAL A 513 21.46 -7.70 -4.17
C VAL A 513 21.58 -9.15 -3.75
N ALA A 514 21.05 -10.08 -4.56
CA ALA A 514 21.35 -11.50 -4.38
C ALA A 514 21.65 -12.13 -5.75
N GLY A 515 22.60 -13.07 -5.74
CA GLY A 515 23.04 -13.71 -6.98
C GLY A 515 23.84 -14.98 -6.79
N ALA A 516 23.99 -15.73 -7.90
CA ALA A 516 24.70 -16.99 -7.96
C ALA A 516 26.23 -16.82 -8.18
N ASN A 517 26.67 -15.62 -8.55
CA ASN A 517 28.08 -15.29 -8.79
C ASN A 517 28.37 -13.78 -8.62
N PRO A 518 29.61 -13.39 -8.26
CA PRO A 518 30.00 -12.01 -8.03
C PRO A 518 29.90 -11.09 -9.26
N ALA A 519 30.08 -11.62 -10.48
CA ALA A 519 30.07 -10.81 -11.71
C ALA A 519 28.66 -10.26 -11.98
N ASP A 520 27.65 -11.11 -11.91
CA ASP A 520 26.24 -10.71 -12.11
C ASP A 520 25.76 -9.82 -10.95
N MET A 521 26.16 -10.11 -9.71
CA MET A 521 25.86 -9.25 -8.56
C MET A 521 26.44 -7.84 -8.74
N LYS A 522 27.68 -7.73 -9.24
CA LYS A 522 28.30 -6.42 -9.55
C LYS A 522 27.50 -5.70 -10.64
N ALA A 523 27.14 -6.39 -11.71
CA ALA A 523 26.37 -5.80 -12.82
C ALA A 523 25.01 -5.26 -12.33
N ALA A 524 24.24 -6.07 -11.59
CA ALA A 524 22.92 -5.71 -11.10
C ALA A 524 22.96 -4.53 -10.11
N ILE A 525 23.82 -4.58 -9.08
CA ILE A 525 23.89 -3.51 -8.07
C ILE A 525 24.38 -2.19 -8.66
N ASN A 526 25.38 -2.22 -9.54
CA ASN A 526 25.91 -1.01 -10.15
C ASN A 526 24.90 -0.37 -11.10
N ARG A 527 24.02 -1.16 -11.72
CA ARG A 527 22.91 -0.60 -12.51
C ARG A 527 21.90 0.11 -11.62
N VAL A 528 21.55 -0.44 -10.46
CA VAL A 528 20.66 0.24 -9.50
C VAL A 528 21.29 1.54 -8.98
N ILE A 529 22.60 1.55 -8.70
CA ILE A 529 23.33 2.77 -8.30
C ILE A 529 23.30 3.83 -9.41
N GLU A 530 23.58 3.43 -10.64
CA GLU A 530 23.58 4.31 -11.82
C GLU A 530 22.19 4.95 -12.05
N MET A 531 21.12 4.16 -11.93
CA MET A 531 19.73 4.65 -12.05
C MET A 531 19.27 5.54 -10.88
N GLN A 532 20.08 5.66 -9.81
CA GLN A 532 19.72 6.32 -8.54
C GLN A 532 18.50 5.67 -7.87
N GLY A 533 18.33 4.38 -8.08
CA GLY A 533 17.29 3.53 -7.52
C GLY A 533 16.51 2.76 -8.57
N GLY A 534 15.94 1.66 -8.14
CA GLY A 534 15.15 0.78 -9.01
C GLY A 534 15.46 -0.69 -8.81
N MET A 535 15.17 -1.47 -9.84
CA MET A 535 15.40 -2.90 -9.90
C MET A 535 16.22 -3.25 -11.15
N ALA A 536 17.14 -4.21 -11.03
CA ALA A 536 17.93 -4.73 -12.14
C ALA A 536 18.11 -6.23 -12.00
N VAL A 537 17.94 -6.95 -13.12
CA VAL A 537 18.17 -8.38 -13.23
C VAL A 537 19.33 -8.58 -14.19
N ALA A 538 20.40 -9.25 -13.76
CA ALA A 538 21.60 -9.51 -14.57
C ALA A 538 21.84 -11.01 -14.74
N ASP A 539 22.34 -11.41 -15.90
CA ASP A 539 22.82 -12.76 -16.21
C ASP A 539 24.01 -12.67 -17.18
N ARG A 540 25.07 -13.43 -16.91
CA ARG A 540 26.32 -13.46 -17.70
C ARG A 540 26.96 -12.08 -17.91
N GLY A 541 26.88 -11.24 -16.87
CA GLY A 541 27.43 -9.88 -16.86
C GLY A 541 26.60 -8.83 -17.59
N GLU A 542 25.46 -9.18 -18.14
CA GLU A 542 24.57 -8.29 -18.89
C GLU A 542 23.22 -8.07 -18.18
N ILE A 543 22.67 -6.85 -18.27
CA ILE A 543 21.36 -6.53 -17.73
C ILE A 543 20.27 -7.11 -18.64
N GLN A 544 19.43 -7.99 -18.10
CA GLN A 544 18.33 -8.64 -18.79
C GLN A 544 17.03 -7.84 -18.71
N ALA A 545 16.79 -7.21 -17.56
CA ALA A 545 15.64 -6.33 -17.34
C ALA A 545 15.97 -5.31 -16.25
N GLU A 546 15.31 -4.16 -16.33
CA GLU A 546 15.45 -3.09 -15.36
C GLU A 546 14.19 -2.26 -15.23
N LEU A 547 14.04 -1.61 -14.07
CA LEU A 547 13.05 -0.60 -13.77
C LEU A 547 13.69 0.52 -12.95
N SER A 548 13.70 1.75 -13.46
CA SER A 548 14.19 2.91 -12.72
C SER A 548 13.12 3.43 -11.76
N LEU A 549 13.53 3.64 -10.50
CA LEU A 549 12.75 4.26 -9.43
C LEU A 549 13.52 5.48 -8.93
N ASN A 550 13.47 6.54 -9.73
CA ASN A 550 14.34 7.70 -9.60
C ASN A 550 13.93 8.68 -8.49
N VAL A 551 12.76 8.50 -7.87
CA VAL A 551 12.29 9.36 -6.78
C VAL A 551 12.45 8.63 -5.44
N GLY A 552 13.36 9.10 -4.61
CA GLY A 552 13.69 8.47 -3.34
C GLY A 552 14.27 7.05 -3.45
N GLY A 553 14.56 6.59 -4.68
CA GLY A 553 14.98 5.23 -4.97
C GLY A 553 13.88 4.19 -4.86
N ILE A 554 12.62 4.59 -4.68
CA ILE A 554 11.46 3.69 -4.48
C ILE A 554 10.28 4.03 -5.36
N LEU A 555 10.18 5.26 -5.90
CA LEU A 555 9.09 5.70 -6.78
C LEU A 555 9.61 6.11 -8.15
N SER A 556 8.71 6.07 -9.14
CA SER A 556 8.92 6.59 -10.49
C SER A 556 7.86 7.66 -10.80
N ASP A 557 8.30 8.76 -11.41
CA ASP A 557 7.46 9.83 -11.93
C ASP A 557 6.92 9.55 -13.35
N ARG A 558 7.22 8.38 -13.91
CA ARG A 558 6.73 7.95 -15.21
C ARG A 558 5.27 7.48 -15.14
N PRO A 559 4.55 7.49 -16.29
CA PRO A 559 3.19 6.99 -16.36
C PRO A 559 3.04 5.55 -15.86
N ALA A 560 1.94 5.24 -15.16
CA ALA A 560 1.68 3.93 -14.57
C ALA A 560 1.85 2.75 -15.56
N LYS A 561 1.44 2.92 -16.82
CA LYS A 561 1.60 1.88 -17.86
C LYS A 561 3.06 1.58 -18.19
N GLU A 562 3.94 2.57 -18.15
CA GLU A 562 5.38 2.38 -18.40
C GLU A 562 6.03 1.65 -17.23
N VAL A 563 5.72 2.07 -16.00
CA VAL A 563 6.23 1.45 -14.78
C VAL A 563 5.72 0.02 -14.67
N GLY A 564 4.42 -0.21 -14.90
CA GLY A 564 3.83 -1.54 -14.90
C GLY A 564 4.45 -2.47 -15.94
N ALA A 565 4.68 -1.98 -17.16
CA ALA A 565 5.37 -2.76 -18.20
C ALA A 565 6.85 -3.04 -17.84
N GLY A 566 7.53 -2.09 -17.19
CA GLY A 566 8.89 -2.27 -16.67
C GLY A 566 8.93 -3.36 -15.60
N LEU A 567 8.02 -3.29 -14.64
CA LEU A 567 7.92 -4.25 -13.53
C LEU A 567 7.59 -5.65 -14.03
N ALA A 568 6.68 -5.77 -15.02
CA ALA A 568 6.35 -7.04 -15.65
C ALA A 568 7.60 -7.69 -16.32
N ARG A 569 8.45 -6.91 -17.01
CA ARG A 569 9.71 -7.41 -17.58
C ARG A 569 10.70 -7.87 -16.49
N VAL A 570 10.82 -7.12 -15.39
CA VAL A 570 11.66 -7.54 -14.26
C VAL A 570 11.15 -8.87 -13.68
N ARG A 571 9.84 -8.99 -13.45
CA ARG A 571 9.21 -10.22 -12.96
C ARG A 571 9.47 -11.41 -13.89
N GLU A 572 9.28 -11.22 -15.20
CA GLU A 572 9.54 -12.25 -16.20
C GLU A 572 11.01 -12.68 -16.20
N ALA A 573 11.95 -11.73 -16.13
CA ALA A 573 13.37 -12.03 -16.07
C ALA A 573 13.74 -12.83 -14.80
N MET A 574 13.16 -12.50 -13.63
CA MET A 574 13.35 -13.27 -12.39
C MET A 574 12.83 -14.71 -12.54
N ILE A 575 11.64 -14.88 -13.13
CA ILE A 575 11.06 -16.21 -13.40
C ILE A 575 11.96 -17.02 -14.35
N ASN A 576 12.48 -16.38 -15.40
CA ASN A 576 13.39 -17.02 -16.36
C ASN A 576 14.72 -17.45 -15.72
N GLN A 577 15.16 -16.75 -14.65
CA GLN A 577 16.30 -17.17 -13.83
C GLN A 577 15.97 -18.29 -12.83
N GLY A 578 14.70 -18.76 -12.78
CA GLY A 578 14.27 -19.88 -11.96
C GLY A 578 13.58 -19.50 -10.65
N TYR A 579 13.19 -18.23 -10.47
CA TYR A 579 12.37 -17.82 -9.31
C TYR A 579 10.97 -18.44 -9.41
N ARG A 580 10.54 -19.19 -8.41
CA ARG A 580 9.28 -19.98 -8.44
C ARG A 580 8.18 -19.45 -7.53
N HIS A 581 8.49 -18.47 -6.68
CA HIS A 581 7.50 -17.85 -5.82
C HIS A 581 6.39 -17.18 -6.64
N TYR A 582 5.12 -17.26 -6.20
CA TYR A 582 3.96 -16.67 -6.91
C TYR A 582 4.12 -15.15 -7.14
N ASN A 583 4.78 -14.45 -6.21
CA ASN A 583 5.16 -13.04 -6.36
C ASN A 583 6.68 -12.87 -6.14
N PRO A 584 7.52 -13.06 -7.19
CA PRO A 584 8.98 -13.03 -7.07
C PRO A 584 9.50 -11.69 -6.53
N ILE A 585 8.91 -10.58 -6.95
CA ILE A 585 9.36 -9.23 -6.58
C ILE A 585 9.13 -9.00 -5.08
N MET A 586 7.91 -9.20 -4.57
CA MET A 586 7.60 -9.02 -3.15
C MET A 586 8.42 -9.99 -2.29
N SER A 587 8.53 -11.25 -2.70
CA SER A 587 9.35 -12.24 -1.99
C SER A 587 10.82 -11.81 -1.88
N PHE A 588 11.38 -11.20 -2.94
CA PHE A 588 12.74 -10.70 -2.94
C PHE A 588 12.88 -9.44 -2.06
N CYS A 589 12.01 -8.46 -2.24
CA CYS A 589 12.04 -7.20 -1.51
C CYS A 589 11.86 -7.38 0.00
N THR A 590 11.08 -8.38 0.45
CA THR A 590 10.85 -8.66 1.86
C THR A 590 11.93 -9.52 2.54
N LEU A 591 13.00 -9.89 1.83
CA LEU A 591 14.20 -10.48 2.48
C LEU A 591 14.83 -9.51 3.50
N THR A 592 14.57 -8.23 3.36
CA THR A 592 15.07 -7.17 4.23
C THR A 592 14.06 -6.69 5.28
N LEU A 593 12.89 -7.34 5.41
CA LEU A 593 11.83 -6.94 6.34
C LEU A 593 11.97 -7.65 7.71
N PRO A 594 12.65 -7.04 8.71
CA PRO A 594 12.93 -7.72 9.99
C PRO A 594 11.72 -7.81 10.92
N ALA A 595 10.55 -7.38 10.48
CA ALA A 595 9.26 -7.62 11.14
C ALA A 595 8.62 -8.96 10.75
N SER A 596 9.04 -9.58 9.62
CA SER A 596 8.51 -10.86 9.12
C SER A 596 9.45 -12.04 9.45
N PRO A 597 8.99 -13.13 10.12
CA PRO A 597 9.86 -14.25 10.51
C PRO A 597 10.34 -15.08 9.31
N ALA A 598 11.40 -15.96 9.44
CA ALA A 598 12.18 -16.21 10.66
C ALA A 598 13.52 -15.46 10.65
N LEU A 599 14.35 -15.64 9.63
CA LEU A 599 15.59 -14.88 9.39
C LEU A 599 15.37 -13.83 8.32
N LYS A 600 15.92 -12.64 8.54
CA LYS A 600 15.95 -11.55 7.57
C LYS A 600 17.34 -10.94 7.51
N LEU A 601 17.58 -10.10 6.50
CA LEU A 601 18.89 -9.49 6.27
C LEU A 601 18.76 -7.98 6.21
N THR A 602 19.56 -7.28 7.03
CA THR A 602 19.70 -5.83 6.96
C THR A 602 21.15 -5.44 6.65
N ASP A 603 21.43 -4.17 6.48
CA ASP A 603 22.81 -3.67 6.35
C ASP A 603 23.66 -3.92 7.61
N LYS A 604 23.02 -4.28 8.74
CA LYS A 604 23.67 -4.64 10.01
C LYS A 604 24.04 -6.14 10.09
N GLY A 605 23.43 -6.99 9.29
CA GLY A 605 23.62 -8.44 9.25
C GLY A 605 22.33 -9.24 9.29
N LEU A 606 22.44 -10.54 9.55
CA LEU A 606 21.31 -11.44 9.69
C LEU A 606 20.54 -11.17 10.99
N ILE A 607 19.24 -11.10 10.89
CA ILE A 607 18.32 -10.85 12.01
C ILE A 607 17.52 -12.13 12.31
N ASP A 608 17.62 -12.63 13.55
CA ASP A 608 16.61 -13.53 14.11
C ASP A 608 15.42 -12.67 14.56
N VAL A 609 14.36 -12.71 13.75
CA VAL A 609 13.18 -11.85 13.95
C VAL A 609 12.46 -12.18 15.26
N LYS A 610 12.39 -13.46 15.64
CA LYS A 610 11.73 -13.87 16.89
C LYS A 610 12.49 -13.39 18.12
N ALA A 611 13.83 -13.41 18.05
CA ALA A 611 14.71 -12.95 19.14
C ALA A 611 14.99 -11.46 19.10
N CYS A 612 14.58 -10.73 18.05
CA CYS A 612 14.85 -9.31 17.79
C CYS A 612 16.36 -8.97 17.93
N LYS A 613 17.24 -9.76 17.31
CA LYS A 613 18.68 -9.57 17.42
C LYS A 613 19.44 -9.97 16.17
N ILE A 614 20.61 -9.36 15.99
CA ILE A 614 21.61 -9.75 14.99
C ILE A 614 22.20 -11.11 15.41
N VAL A 615 22.28 -12.03 14.46
CA VAL A 615 22.91 -13.34 14.62
C VAL A 615 24.06 -13.52 13.63
N PRO A 616 25.17 -14.20 14.02
CA PRO A 616 26.27 -14.45 13.10
C PRO A 616 25.84 -15.39 11.98
N LEU A 617 26.42 -15.24 10.80
CA LEU A 617 26.21 -16.15 9.66
C LEU A 617 26.68 -17.56 10.01
N ARG A 618 27.82 -17.70 10.72
CA ARG A 618 28.33 -18.98 11.23
C ARG A 618 27.47 -19.46 12.42
N VAL A 619 27.18 -20.78 12.45
CA VAL A 619 26.53 -21.45 13.58
C VAL A 619 27.61 -22.06 14.47
N GLU A 620 27.62 -21.74 15.77
CA GLU A 620 28.49 -22.36 16.74
C GLU A 620 27.96 -23.75 17.12
N ALA A 621 28.87 -24.70 17.41
CA ALA A 621 28.53 -26.11 17.72
C ALA A 621 27.58 -26.25 18.92
N GLU A 622 27.64 -25.34 19.91
CA GLU A 622 26.73 -25.35 21.07
C GLU A 622 25.28 -25.00 20.70
N GLY A 623 25.07 -24.16 19.68
CA GLY A 623 23.73 -23.79 19.21
C GLY A 623 22.99 -24.92 18.50
N MET A 624 23.70 -25.92 17.96
CA MET A 624 23.09 -27.08 17.29
C MET A 624 22.46 -28.06 18.32
N GLN A 625 23.11 -28.30 19.40
CA GLN A 625 22.58 -29.21 20.45
C GLN A 625 21.32 -28.68 21.12
N GLN A 626 21.18 -27.34 21.20
CA GLN A 626 20.01 -26.72 21.79
C GLN A 626 18.82 -26.73 20.84
N LYS A 627 19.07 -26.56 19.52
CA LYS A 627 18.01 -26.65 18.48
C LYS A 627 17.51 -28.07 18.25
N GLU A 628 18.38 -29.08 18.33
CA GLU A 628 17.99 -30.50 18.29
C GLU A 628 17.13 -30.87 19.49
N ARG A 629 17.49 -30.43 20.68
CA ARG A 629 16.68 -30.64 21.91
C ARG A 629 15.31 -29.98 21.84
N ASN A 630 15.23 -28.79 21.26
CA ASN A 630 13.95 -28.10 21.10
C ASN A 630 13.07 -28.72 19.98
N ARG A 631 13.68 -29.31 18.94
CA ARG A 631 12.96 -30.06 17.90
C ARG A 631 12.37 -31.36 18.46
N ASP A 632 13.15 -32.08 19.26
CA ASP A 632 12.72 -33.32 19.91
C ASP A 632 11.62 -33.08 20.96
N ASN A 633 11.63 -31.93 21.64
CA ASN A 633 10.57 -31.57 22.59
C ASN A 633 9.27 -31.16 21.84
N CYS A 634 9.35 -30.41 20.77
CA CYS A 634 8.18 -30.02 19.99
C CYS A 634 7.53 -31.22 19.27
N THR A 635 8.33 -32.25 18.90
CA THR A 635 7.82 -33.50 18.33
C THR A 635 7.21 -34.41 19.40
N ARG A 636 7.62 -34.30 20.64
CA ARG A 636 7.04 -35.05 21.78
C ARG A 636 5.74 -34.41 22.28
N GLU A 637 5.65 -33.09 22.32
CA GLU A 637 4.42 -32.41 22.72
C GLU A 637 3.28 -32.63 21.69
N ASN A 638 3.59 -32.75 20.38
CA ASN A 638 2.61 -33.08 19.34
C ASN A 638 2.25 -34.58 19.26
N GLN A 639 2.91 -35.46 20.04
CA GLN A 639 2.58 -36.91 20.13
C GLN A 639 1.85 -37.26 21.43
N GLU A 640 1.74 -36.36 22.39
CA GLU A 640 0.98 -36.53 23.63
C GLU A 640 -0.43 -35.89 23.57
N GLU A 641 -0.77 -35.18 22.45
CA GLU A 641 -2.10 -34.61 22.20
C GLU A 641 -2.94 -35.37 21.14
N ASP A 642 -2.50 -36.57 20.70
CA ASP A 642 -3.30 -37.50 19.86
C ASP A 642 -3.98 -38.58 20.74
#